data_592875db1f76242c8683a8f6bd27f032
#
_entry.id   592875db1f76242c8683a8f6bd27f032
#
_cell.length_a   1.000
_cell.length_b   1.000
_cell.length_c   1.000
_cell.angle_alpha   90.00
_cell.angle_beta   90.00
_cell.angle_gamma   90.00
#
_symmetry.space_group_name_H-M   'P 1'
#
loop_
_entity.id
_entity.type
_entity.pdbx_description
1 polymer ?
#
loop_
_entity_poly.entity_id
_entity_poly.type
_entity_poly.pdbx_seq_one_letter_code
_entity_poly.pdbx_strand_id
1 'polypeptide(L)'
;MGASAAAISALAVPAFAQQARPAAQQTTVIEELVVTAQKKEEALQDVPIAVSAFSQDSLQAQKIDGGPNLQQAIPNVSFARSNFTNSFNFQIRGIGAKAVGASADQGVGVHMNNAPQQSGNLFESEFYDVERVEVLRGPQGTLYGRNATGGVVNVITAKPTDQFEANARAEYGNYNAIRLRGMVNMPILGDKLAVRVAGTMLKRDGFVTNTFNNHVVDDRDLYSTRVQVMFNPTEKLRTNFLWERFHEDDSRARTGKQLCTKDPGPATVGGVPTGAAARYLTQGCLPGSLYAPAAYGSVNTSGTLTGLLGNIFGFTSGDSNAGATTSTNLREIETALDPLYQSNSNTYQFTLNYDLSDALTFTAMTSYGKGSVYTSQDYNRVVSPIPFNSTPFTPGGFFNDPQVGNTNKFTTIDVSSGRSEQFSQEFRLQSAFDGPLNFNVGGIHFTYRTLTDYYVIGNSLTLSSMALNFQKTGNPACNPSTTANCIGIDTSATPTGDGHNYYDNRTPYTLVSDALFGEVYYQVNEDLKFTLGLRQTRDKKAVKNYSTVLLAPGYGLTLNPTNPDQRARFTETTGRVGFDYKANLGFTDDTLLYAFYSKGYKGGGINPGVPAGAIGISQTFAPEFVNAIEIGTKNTLADGSVLLNATGFRYDYKGYQISKIVNRTSVNENVDAKIWGFELESIWSPVRNLKLNATVGYLNTKIGDGVSSIDTMNRTQSNPAYTVVKVGPQASSVGANCVLNTVGVATILGAGAGATLPWACTGAAAYQAFLSTPAAAGGAGLPAATAAFLANSTGLFNYANGFSIEGVAANLSGNELPNSPHWTTSVGAQYTFELSGGWSATLRGDYYRQSQQFARVYNTEYDRLKAWDNGNITLKFDKPDWGVTIDAYVKNIGNKIPIIDAYTTDDSSGLFTNVITAEPRLYGIAISKSW
;
A
#
# COMPACT_ATOMS: atom_id res chain seq x y z
N MET A 1 1.76 -20.17 -28.55
CA MET A 1 2.33 -20.46 -29.88
C MET A 1 2.05 -19.29 -30.79
N GLY A 2 3.07 -18.73 -31.41
CA GLY A 2 2.98 -17.68 -32.43
C GLY A 2 3.81 -16.46 -32.07
N ALA A 3 5.13 -16.59 -32.11
CA ALA A 3 6.05 -15.46 -32.05
C ALA A 3 6.07 -14.78 -33.44
N SER A 4 5.58 -13.55 -33.52
CA SER A 4 5.83 -12.68 -34.68
C SER A 4 7.05 -11.82 -34.40
N ALA A 5 8.21 -12.27 -34.88
CA ALA A 5 9.40 -11.44 -34.96
C ALA A 5 9.21 -10.43 -36.10
N ALA A 6 8.94 -9.18 -35.79
CA ALA A 6 8.98 -8.09 -36.74
C ALA A 6 10.45 -7.73 -37.02
N ALA A 7 10.93 -8.06 -38.22
CA ALA A 7 12.22 -7.63 -38.72
C ALA A 7 12.21 -6.10 -38.92
N ILE A 8 13.05 -5.39 -38.16
CA ILE A 8 13.32 -3.98 -38.39
C ILE A 8 14.28 -3.88 -39.59
N SER A 9 13.74 -3.57 -40.74
CA SER A 9 14.51 -3.23 -41.92
C SER A 9 15.18 -1.86 -41.69
N ALA A 10 16.51 -1.84 -41.66
CA ALA A 10 17.28 -0.61 -41.54
C ALA A 10 17.06 0.27 -42.79
N LEU A 11 16.27 1.30 -42.68
CA LEU A 11 16.21 2.40 -43.65
C LEU A 11 17.46 3.28 -43.43
N ALA A 12 18.40 3.21 -44.34
CA ALA A 12 19.53 4.14 -44.39
C ALA A 12 19.02 5.55 -44.77
N VAL A 13 18.90 6.40 -43.77
CA VAL A 13 18.64 7.82 -43.97
C VAL A 13 20.00 8.52 -44.08
N PRO A 14 20.21 9.44 -45.08
CA PRO A 14 21.47 10.14 -45.22
C PRO A 14 21.76 10.98 -43.97
N ALA A 15 22.99 10.85 -43.45
CA ALA A 15 23.48 11.57 -42.30
C ALA A 15 23.56 13.09 -42.66
N PHE A 16 22.62 13.86 -42.10
CA PHE A 16 22.83 15.31 -41.97
C PHE A 16 23.85 15.53 -40.87
N ALA A 17 24.89 16.28 -41.19
CA ALA A 17 25.96 16.65 -40.27
C ALA A 17 25.38 17.38 -39.07
N GLN A 18 25.29 16.71 -37.95
CA GLN A 18 24.94 17.26 -36.64
C GLN A 18 26.11 18.16 -36.20
N GLN A 19 25.87 19.42 -35.98
CA GLN A 19 26.84 20.27 -35.28
C GLN A 19 27.11 19.64 -33.92
N ALA A 20 28.38 19.32 -33.65
CA ALA A 20 28.81 18.78 -32.38
C ALA A 20 28.32 19.77 -31.27
N ARG A 21 27.47 19.27 -30.36
CA ARG A 21 27.19 20.01 -29.12
C ARG A 21 28.55 20.33 -28.51
N PRO A 22 28.82 21.61 -28.10
CA PRO A 22 30.03 21.95 -27.38
C PRO A 22 30.10 21.01 -26.17
N ALA A 23 31.26 20.41 -25.94
CA ALA A 23 31.49 19.65 -24.71
C ALA A 23 31.09 20.54 -23.54
N ALA A 24 30.04 20.17 -22.82
CA ALA A 24 29.56 20.96 -21.69
C ALA A 24 30.77 21.15 -20.77
N GLN A 25 31.20 22.38 -20.60
CA GLN A 25 32.21 22.73 -19.59
C GLN A 25 31.57 22.33 -18.26
N GLN A 26 32.03 21.24 -17.70
CA GLN A 26 31.61 20.82 -16.35
C GLN A 26 32.10 21.91 -15.39
N THR A 27 31.17 22.78 -15.01
CA THR A 27 31.40 23.80 -14.00
C THR A 27 31.27 23.18 -12.61
N THR A 28 31.89 23.76 -11.60
CA THR A 28 31.65 23.41 -10.19
C THR A 28 30.25 23.84 -9.74
N VAL A 29 29.59 24.71 -10.50
CA VAL A 29 28.23 25.17 -10.26
C VAL A 29 27.25 24.03 -10.45
N ILE A 30 26.40 23.82 -9.45
CA ILE A 30 25.35 22.80 -9.49
C ILE A 30 24.25 23.30 -10.39
N GLU A 31 23.86 22.51 -11.41
CA GLU A 31 22.80 22.86 -12.33
C GLU A 31 21.47 23.04 -11.56
N GLU A 32 20.82 24.17 -11.79
CA GLU A 32 19.55 24.49 -11.16
C GLU A 32 18.41 23.70 -11.78
N LEU A 33 17.64 22.99 -10.95
CA LEU A 33 16.50 22.20 -11.36
C LEU A 33 15.21 23.01 -11.26
N VAL A 34 14.48 23.14 -12.38
CA VAL A 34 13.15 23.75 -12.41
C VAL A 34 12.10 22.74 -11.97
N VAL A 35 11.17 23.17 -11.13
CA VAL A 35 10.06 22.34 -10.60
C VAL A 35 8.71 23.01 -10.83
N THR A 36 7.63 22.22 -10.73
CA THR A 36 6.24 22.71 -10.83
C THR A 36 5.47 22.58 -9.52
N ALA A 37 6.19 22.60 -8.40
CA ALA A 37 5.68 22.36 -7.06
C ALA A 37 4.51 23.28 -6.65
N GLN A 38 4.46 24.51 -7.18
CA GLN A 38 3.34 25.46 -6.99
C GLN A 38 2.41 25.54 -8.22
N LYS A 39 2.41 24.50 -9.07
CA LYS A 39 1.73 24.48 -10.37
C LYS A 39 2.20 25.62 -11.31
N LYS A 40 3.40 26.11 -11.10
CA LYS A 40 4.14 27.12 -11.84
C LYS A 40 5.58 26.63 -11.94
N GLU A 41 6.23 26.86 -13.08
CA GLU A 41 7.65 26.57 -13.27
C GLU A 41 8.48 27.59 -12.47
N GLU A 42 9.27 27.10 -11.53
CA GLU A 42 10.13 27.89 -10.64
C GLU A 42 11.42 27.12 -10.37
N ALA A 43 12.51 27.82 -10.14
CA ALA A 43 13.76 27.21 -9.71
C ALA A 43 13.57 26.51 -8.34
N LEU A 44 14.17 25.34 -8.15
CA LEU A 44 14.02 24.57 -6.93
C LEU A 44 14.38 25.37 -5.66
N GLN A 45 15.41 26.25 -5.77
CA GLN A 45 15.86 27.07 -4.64
C GLN A 45 14.90 28.23 -4.32
N ASP A 46 14.10 28.70 -5.29
CA ASP A 46 13.12 29.78 -5.08
C ASP A 46 11.76 29.29 -4.53
N VAL A 47 11.53 27.97 -4.46
CA VAL A 47 10.25 27.42 -3.99
C VAL A 47 10.21 27.34 -2.46
N PRO A 48 9.32 28.09 -1.76
CA PRO A 48 9.29 28.18 -0.31
C PRO A 48 8.56 27.00 0.37
N ILE A 49 8.92 25.77 0.02
CA ILE A 49 8.44 24.52 0.65
C ILE A 49 9.56 23.47 0.60
N ALA A 50 9.46 22.46 1.46
CA ALA A 50 10.33 21.30 1.40
C ALA A 50 9.99 20.46 0.16
N VAL A 51 10.88 20.42 -0.83
CA VAL A 51 10.71 19.64 -2.05
C VAL A 51 12.03 19.00 -2.47
N SER A 52 11.96 17.69 -2.78
CA SER A 52 13.07 16.96 -3.44
C SER A 52 12.67 16.70 -4.89
N ALA A 53 13.55 16.96 -5.81
CA ALA A 53 13.29 16.74 -7.23
C ALA A 53 14.46 15.99 -7.87
N PHE A 54 14.12 15.06 -8.77
CA PHE A 54 15.09 14.19 -9.45
C PHE A 54 14.87 14.27 -10.95
N SER A 55 15.86 14.73 -11.69
CA SER A 55 15.88 14.62 -13.16
C SER A 55 16.02 13.16 -13.59
N GLN A 56 15.73 12.87 -14.87
CA GLN A 56 15.93 11.54 -15.46
C GLN A 56 17.36 11.01 -15.22
N ASP A 57 18.35 11.84 -15.39
CA ASP A 57 19.77 11.49 -15.19
C ASP A 57 20.08 11.18 -13.71
N SER A 58 19.50 11.96 -12.80
CA SER A 58 19.64 11.73 -11.36
C SER A 58 18.99 10.41 -10.94
N LEU A 59 17.79 10.09 -11.46
CA LEU A 59 17.11 8.82 -11.23
C LEU A 59 17.94 7.64 -11.74
N GLN A 60 18.51 7.74 -12.94
CA GLN A 60 19.36 6.71 -13.52
C GLN A 60 20.68 6.52 -12.75
N ALA A 61 21.34 7.61 -12.35
CA ALA A 61 22.58 7.55 -11.59
C ALA A 61 22.40 6.89 -10.22
N GLN A 62 21.29 7.15 -9.53
CA GLN A 62 20.95 6.59 -8.23
C GLN A 62 20.20 5.25 -8.32
N LYS A 63 19.92 4.75 -9.53
CA LYS A 63 19.13 3.53 -9.78
C LYS A 63 17.75 3.56 -9.10
N ILE A 64 17.11 4.72 -9.16
CA ILE A 64 15.72 4.92 -8.75
C ILE A 64 14.84 4.58 -9.95
N ASP A 65 14.44 3.32 -10.04
CA ASP A 65 13.67 2.79 -11.16
C ASP A 65 12.15 3.00 -10.99
N GLY A 66 11.69 3.24 -9.76
CA GLY A 66 10.26 3.42 -9.45
C GLY A 66 10.03 3.94 -8.03
N GLY A 67 8.76 4.06 -7.63
CA GLY A 67 8.34 4.61 -6.35
C GLY A 67 9.02 4.04 -5.11
N PRO A 68 9.21 2.70 -4.99
CA PRO A 68 9.85 2.09 -3.83
C PRO A 68 11.28 2.58 -3.56
N ASN A 69 12.02 2.95 -4.61
CA ASN A 69 13.40 3.39 -4.45
C ASN A 69 13.52 4.83 -3.95
N LEU A 70 12.46 5.66 -4.06
CA LEU A 70 12.46 7.06 -3.60
C LEU A 70 12.76 7.19 -2.11
N GLN A 71 12.34 6.21 -1.27
CA GLN A 71 12.62 6.25 0.17
C GLN A 71 14.12 6.29 0.50
N GLN A 72 14.98 5.78 -0.39
CA GLN A 72 16.41 5.75 -0.16
C GLN A 72 17.13 7.07 -0.49
N ALA A 73 16.42 8.02 -1.08
CA ALA A 73 16.98 9.30 -1.52
C ALA A 73 16.34 10.52 -0.83
N ILE A 74 15.20 10.36 -0.14
CA ILE A 74 14.41 11.45 0.44
C ILE A 74 14.28 11.26 1.95
N PRO A 75 14.52 12.33 2.76
CA PRO A 75 14.42 12.22 4.21
C PRO A 75 12.95 12.03 4.65
N ASN A 76 12.74 11.26 5.73
CA ASN A 76 11.44 10.99 6.35
C ASN A 76 10.38 10.41 5.39
N VAL A 77 10.84 9.63 4.39
CA VAL A 77 9.98 8.91 3.45
C VAL A 77 10.12 7.41 3.71
N SER A 78 9.00 6.71 3.72
CA SER A 78 8.95 5.25 3.75
C SER A 78 7.99 4.71 2.69
N PHE A 79 8.28 3.52 2.19
CA PHE A 79 7.46 2.83 1.22
C PHE A 79 7.31 1.36 1.61
N ALA A 80 6.08 0.85 1.56
CA ALA A 80 5.81 -0.57 1.69
C ALA A 80 4.66 -0.97 0.76
N ARG A 81 4.71 -2.21 0.25
CA ARG A 81 3.57 -2.79 -0.46
C ARG A 81 2.46 -3.10 0.53
N SER A 82 1.22 -2.91 0.11
CA SER A 82 0.07 -3.35 0.89
C SER A 82 -0.30 -4.81 0.57
N ASN A 83 -0.92 -5.49 1.53
CA ASN A 83 -1.50 -6.81 1.34
C ASN A 83 -2.73 -6.82 0.42
N PHE A 84 -3.28 -5.65 0.09
CA PHE A 84 -4.46 -5.51 -0.74
C PHE A 84 -4.11 -4.96 -2.12
N THR A 85 -4.88 -5.35 -3.13
CA THR A 85 -4.75 -4.78 -4.48
C THR A 85 -5.04 -3.29 -4.49
N ASN A 86 -4.39 -2.56 -5.39
CA ASN A 86 -4.53 -1.10 -5.58
C ASN A 86 -4.17 -0.26 -4.35
N SER A 87 -3.47 -0.83 -3.37
CA SER A 87 -3.00 -0.06 -2.24
C SER A 87 -1.52 -0.30 -2.00
N PHE A 88 -0.80 0.77 -1.85
CA PHE A 88 0.59 0.80 -1.39
C PHE A 88 0.64 1.81 -0.26
N ASN A 89 1.60 1.63 0.61
CA ASN A 89 1.82 2.53 1.74
C ASN A 89 3.04 3.40 1.47
N PHE A 90 2.84 4.51 0.77
CA PHE A 90 3.83 5.56 0.65
C PHE A 90 3.57 6.59 1.74
N GLN A 91 4.57 6.84 2.56
CA GLN A 91 4.45 7.75 3.70
C GLN A 91 5.50 8.84 3.62
N ILE A 92 5.09 10.05 3.95
CA ILE A 92 5.95 11.22 4.14
C ILE A 92 5.72 11.73 5.58
N ARG A 93 6.80 11.82 6.38
CA ARG A 93 6.74 12.28 7.77
C ARG A 93 5.74 11.48 8.64
N GLY A 94 5.67 10.16 8.43
CA GLY A 94 4.75 9.27 9.15
C GLY A 94 3.28 9.31 8.69
N ILE A 95 2.97 10.08 7.64
CA ILE A 95 1.63 10.25 7.10
C ILE A 95 1.50 9.49 5.78
N GLY A 96 0.53 8.57 5.68
CA GLY A 96 0.32 7.74 4.48
C GLY A 96 -1.02 7.03 4.47
N ALA A 97 -1.07 5.81 3.92
CA ALA A 97 -2.27 4.99 3.82
C ALA A 97 -2.25 3.87 4.87
N LYS A 98 -2.82 4.09 6.04
CA LYS A 98 -3.02 3.05 7.06
C LYS A 98 -4.49 2.64 7.23
N ALA A 99 -5.41 3.39 6.64
CA ALA A 99 -6.81 2.98 6.51
C ALA A 99 -6.97 2.01 5.33
N VAL A 100 -7.77 0.97 5.52
CA VAL A 100 -8.01 -0.08 4.53
C VAL A 100 -9.47 -0.05 4.08
N GLY A 101 -9.71 -0.30 2.79
CA GLY A 101 -11.03 -0.37 2.18
C GLY A 101 -11.16 0.55 0.95
N ALA A 102 -12.15 0.28 0.11
CA ALA A 102 -12.35 1.00 -1.16
C ALA A 102 -12.60 2.51 -0.97
N SER A 103 -13.20 2.92 0.16
CA SER A 103 -13.50 4.31 0.49
C SER A 103 -12.37 5.02 1.27
N ALA A 104 -11.32 4.29 1.66
CA ALA A 104 -10.17 4.85 2.36
C ALA A 104 -9.28 5.62 1.38
N ASP A 105 -8.88 6.80 1.78
CA ASP A 105 -8.02 7.67 0.99
C ASP A 105 -6.56 7.55 1.42
N GLN A 106 -5.65 7.96 0.55
CA GLN A 106 -4.22 8.04 0.87
C GLN A 106 -3.90 9.38 1.55
N GLY A 107 -2.83 9.42 2.34
CA GLY A 107 -2.33 10.66 2.96
C GLY A 107 -1.30 11.40 2.10
N VAL A 108 -0.75 10.73 1.08
CA VAL A 108 0.17 11.30 0.09
C VAL A 108 -0.49 11.29 -1.27
N GLY A 109 -0.61 12.48 -1.86
CA GLY A 109 -1.18 12.65 -3.20
C GLY A 109 -0.23 12.13 -4.27
N VAL A 110 -0.76 11.37 -5.23
CA VAL A 110 -0.02 10.90 -6.41
C VAL A 110 -0.53 11.62 -7.63
N HIS A 111 0.38 12.20 -8.42
CA HIS A 111 0.03 12.95 -9.60
C HIS A 111 0.92 12.54 -10.79
N MET A 112 0.36 12.61 -11.99
CA MET A 112 1.09 12.55 -13.24
C MET A 112 0.82 13.84 -14.02
N ASN A 113 1.86 14.60 -14.31
CA ASN A 113 1.73 15.92 -14.98
C ASN A 113 0.72 16.85 -14.27
N ASN A 114 0.73 16.86 -12.94
CA ASN A 114 -0.21 17.61 -12.08
C ASN A 114 -1.67 17.06 -12.05
N ALA A 115 -2.03 16.01 -12.80
CA ALA A 115 -3.33 15.38 -12.73
C ALA A 115 -3.37 14.33 -11.59
N PRO A 116 -4.37 14.35 -10.70
CA PRO A 116 -4.45 13.42 -9.59
C PRO A 116 -4.67 11.97 -10.07
N GLN A 117 -3.99 11.04 -9.42
CA GLN A 117 -4.12 9.59 -9.63
C GLN A 117 -4.63 8.95 -8.34
N GLN A 118 -5.84 8.40 -8.36
CA GLN A 118 -6.40 7.71 -7.20
C GLN A 118 -5.93 6.25 -7.12
N SER A 119 -5.63 5.63 -8.26
CA SER A 119 -5.08 4.28 -8.34
C SER A 119 -3.57 4.28 -8.10
N GLY A 120 -3.09 3.29 -7.34
CA GLY A 120 -1.66 3.12 -7.02
C GLY A 120 -0.77 2.66 -8.18
N ASN A 121 -1.32 2.37 -9.34
CA ASN A 121 -0.59 1.75 -10.45
C ASN A 121 0.61 2.58 -10.94
N LEU A 122 0.61 3.90 -10.75
CA LEU A 122 1.74 4.75 -11.12
C LEU A 122 3.03 4.41 -10.34
N PHE A 123 2.92 3.92 -9.11
CA PHE A 123 4.09 3.46 -8.34
C PHE A 123 4.50 2.02 -8.65
N GLU A 124 3.65 1.25 -9.29
CA GLU A 124 3.94 -0.11 -9.75
C GLU A 124 4.71 -0.10 -11.09
N SER A 125 4.51 0.94 -11.91
CA SER A 125 5.25 1.14 -13.15
C SER A 125 6.66 1.68 -12.89
N GLU A 126 7.56 1.46 -13.84
CA GLU A 126 8.89 2.06 -13.83
C GLU A 126 8.85 3.54 -14.24
N PHE A 127 9.78 4.33 -13.70
CA PHE A 127 10.05 5.69 -14.21
C PHE A 127 10.84 5.60 -15.52
N TYR A 128 10.18 5.85 -16.63
CA TYR A 128 10.80 5.86 -17.95
C TYR A 128 10.38 7.12 -18.70
N ASP A 129 11.29 7.70 -19.46
CA ASP A 129 11.06 8.89 -20.26
C ASP A 129 10.33 9.97 -19.46
N VAL A 130 10.82 10.25 -18.24
CA VAL A 130 10.36 11.31 -17.36
C VAL A 130 11.26 12.53 -17.51
N GLU A 131 10.71 13.72 -17.38
CA GLU A 131 11.49 14.94 -17.25
C GLU A 131 12.06 14.99 -15.83
N ARG A 132 11.21 14.73 -14.83
CA ARG A 132 11.59 14.69 -13.42
C ARG A 132 10.51 14.05 -12.54
N VAL A 133 10.89 13.70 -11.32
CA VAL A 133 9.98 13.31 -10.24
C VAL A 133 10.11 14.32 -9.12
N GLU A 134 9.02 14.95 -8.73
CA GLU A 134 8.94 15.92 -7.63
C GLU A 134 8.27 15.29 -6.41
N VAL A 135 8.87 15.44 -5.23
CA VAL A 135 8.28 14.99 -3.95
C VAL A 135 8.18 16.19 -3.02
N LEU A 136 6.95 16.68 -2.87
CA LEU A 136 6.61 17.81 -2.01
C LEU A 136 6.27 17.23 -0.64
N ARG A 137 6.97 17.68 0.39
CA ARG A 137 6.75 17.22 1.76
C ARG A 137 5.94 18.22 2.56
N GLY A 138 5.10 17.71 3.46
CA GLY A 138 4.15 18.52 4.20
C GLY A 138 2.83 18.78 3.45
N PRO A 139 1.83 19.36 4.13
CA PRO A 139 0.48 19.50 3.58
C PRO A 139 0.43 20.37 2.34
N GLN A 140 -0.10 19.83 1.24
CA GLN A 140 -0.28 20.50 -0.05
C GLN A 140 -1.76 20.69 -0.41
N GLY A 141 -2.61 20.84 0.59
CA GLY A 141 -4.07 20.83 0.44
C GLY A 141 -4.64 21.95 -0.43
N THR A 142 -3.97 23.09 -0.59
CA THR A 142 -4.47 24.24 -1.36
C THR A 142 -4.47 23.96 -2.86
N LEU A 143 -3.31 23.70 -3.44
CA LEU A 143 -3.16 23.55 -4.91
C LEU A 143 -3.38 22.11 -5.38
N TYR A 144 -2.90 21.10 -4.64
CA TYR A 144 -3.03 19.69 -4.99
C TYR A 144 -4.30 19.05 -4.43
N GLY A 145 -4.87 19.63 -3.39
CA GLY A 145 -6.19 19.32 -2.91
C GLY A 145 -6.25 18.24 -1.84
N ARG A 146 -7.29 17.41 -1.93
CA ARG A 146 -7.54 16.31 -1.00
C ARG A 146 -6.39 15.30 -1.02
N ASN A 147 -6.25 14.56 0.08
CA ASN A 147 -5.30 13.43 0.17
C ASN A 147 -3.82 13.82 0.05
N ALA A 148 -3.49 15.08 0.32
CA ALA A 148 -2.14 15.61 0.33
C ALA A 148 -1.75 16.12 1.73
N THR A 149 -2.10 15.37 2.78
CA THR A 149 -1.80 15.73 4.18
C THR A 149 -0.34 15.48 4.56
N GLY A 150 0.27 14.42 4.02
CA GLY A 150 1.70 14.15 4.18
C GLY A 150 2.57 14.80 3.12
N GLY A 151 2.02 14.99 1.92
CA GLY A 151 2.75 15.53 0.79
C GLY A 151 2.18 15.09 -0.56
N VAL A 152 2.97 15.28 -1.60
CA VAL A 152 2.63 14.91 -2.99
C VAL A 152 3.84 14.31 -3.69
N VAL A 153 3.63 13.26 -4.47
CA VAL A 153 4.57 12.77 -5.48
C VAL A 153 3.99 13.08 -6.85
N ASN A 154 4.72 13.85 -7.65
CA ASN A 154 4.30 14.27 -8.97
C ASN A 154 5.33 13.83 -10.01
N VAL A 155 4.93 12.91 -10.89
CA VAL A 155 5.76 12.43 -11.99
C VAL A 155 5.48 13.29 -13.22
N ILE A 156 6.49 14.01 -13.68
CA ILE A 156 6.43 14.85 -14.89
C ILE A 156 7.08 14.08 -16.04
N THR A 157 6.29 13.76 -17.05
CA THR A 157 6.77 13.05 -18.25
C THR A 157 7.51 14.01 -19.17
N ALA A 158 8.54 13.54 -19.87
CA ALA A 158 9.21 14.31 -20.91
C ALA A 158 8.22 14.62 -22.04
N LYS A 159 8.14 15.91 -22.42
CA LYS A 159 7.23 16.39 -23.47
C LYS A 159 7.86 16.24 -24.86
N PRO A 160 7.04 16.16 -25.94
CA PRO A 160 7.56 16.31 -27.31
C PRO A 160 8.28 17.64 -27.50
N THR A 161 9.37 17.61 -28.29
CA THR A 161 10.21 18.79 -28.63
C THR A 161 10.22 19.05 -30.14
N ASP A 162 10.75 20.18 -30.55
CA ASP A 162 10.94 20.56 -31.93
C ASP A 162 12.20 19.95 -32.58
N GLN A 163 12.95 19.15 -31.84
CA GLN A 163 14.16 18.44 -32.28
C GLN A 163 13.89 16.95 -32.45
N PHE A 164 14.54 16.31 -33.43
CA PHE A 164 14.57 14.85 -33.49
C PHE A 164 15.45 14.32 -32.36
N GLU A 165 14.89 13.42 -31.56
CA GLU A 165 15.62 12.73 -30.50
C GLU A 165 15.24 11.26 -30.53
N ALA A 166 16.20 10.38 -30.31
CA ALA A 166 15.93 8.96 -30.09
C ALA A 166 16.88 8.41 -29.04
N ASN A 167 16.37 7.48 -28.22
CA ASN A 167 17.16 6.75 -27.23
C ASN A 167 16.73 5.30 -27.20
N ALA A 168 17.68 4.38 -27.14
CA ALA A 168 17.45 2.97 -26.90
C ALA A 168 18.41 2.47 -25.82
N ARG A 169 17.89 1.74 -24.84
CA ARG A 169 18.65 1.16 -23.73
C ARG A 169 18.27 -0.30 -23.56
N ALA A 170 19.27 -1.17 -23.47
CA ALA A 170 19.12 -2.58 -23.14
C ALA A 170 19.93 -2.89 -21.87
N GLU A 171 19.34 -3.59 -20.94
CA GLU A 171 19.96 -3.99 -19.67
C GLU A 171 19.79 -5.49 -19.45
N TYR A 172 20.85 -6.15 -18.98
CA TYR A 172 20.82 -7.56 -18.56
C TYR A 172 21.39 -7.68 -17.15
N GLY A 173 20.73 -8.44 -16.28
CA GLY A 173 21.09 -8.58 -14.89
C GLY A 173 20.90 -10.00 -14.36
N ASN A 174 21.23 -10.18 -13.07
CA ASN A 174 20.94 -11.43 -12.38
C ASN A 174 19.44 -11.72 -12.33
N TYR A 175 19.07 -12.96 -12.03
CA TYR A 175 17.69 -13.47 -12.17
C TYR A 175 17.18 -13.38 -13.62
N ASN A 176 18.08 -13.54 -14.61
CA ASN A 176 17.78 -13.42 -16.04
C ASN A 176 17.01 -12.12 -16.37
N ALA A 177 17.30 -11.05 -15.63
CA ALA A 177 16.62 -9.77 -15.82
C ALA A 177 16.98 -9.18 -17.20
N ILE A 178 15.97 -8.93 -18.01
CA ILE A 178 16.07 -8.20 -19.28
C ILE A 178 15.19 -6.98 -19.14
N ARG A 179 15.79 -5.78 -19.32
CA ARG A 179 15.05 -4.52 -19.37
C ARG A 179 15.37 -3.80 -20.65
N LEU A 180 14.33 -3.40 -21.36
CA LEU A 180 14.44 -2.59 -22.57
C LEU A 180 13.71 -1.28 -22.36
N ARG A 181 14.33 -0.17 -22.74
CA ARG A 181 13.71 1.16 -22.76
C ARG A 181 14.00 1.81 -24.10
N GLY A 182 13.03 2.53 -24.63
CA GLY A 182 13.21 3.23 -25.91
C GLY A 182 12.33 4.46 -25.95
N MET A 183 12.81 5.47 -26.68
CA MET A 183 12.09 6.70 -26.97
C MET A 183 12.47 7.21 -28.34
N VAL A 184 11.47 7.77 -29.03
CA VAL A 184 11.65 8.52 -30.28
C VAL A 184 10.78 9.77 -30.21
N ASN A 185 11.38 10.95 -30.41
CA ASN A 185 10.71 12.24 -30.60
C ASN A 185 10.82 12.67 -32.05
N MET A 186 9.69 12.93 -32.67
CA MET A 186 9.60 13.32 -34.08
C MET A 186 8.94 14.69 -34.22
N PRO A 187 9.66 15.73 -34.58
CA PRO A 187 9.06 17.00 -35.01
C PRO A 187 8.43 16.79 -36.39
N ILE A 188 7.12 16.97 -36.48
CA ILE A 188 6.36 16.78 -37.73
C ILE A 188 6.24 18.10 -38.48
N LEU A 189 6.01 19.20 -37.73
CA LEU A 189 5.77 20.53 -38.26
C LEU A 189 6.54 21.60 -37.43
N GLY A 190 7.88 21.45 -37.39
CA GLY A 190 8.74 22.32 -36.56
C GLY A 190 8.29 22.37 -35.11
N ASP A 191 8.16 23.57 -34.56
CA ASP A 191 7.70 23.83 -33.18
C ASP A 191 6.18 23.67 -32.96
N LYS A 192 5.42 23.45 -34.07
CA LYS A 192 3.94 23.42 -34.02
C LYS A 192 3.37 22.04 -33.76
N LEU A 193 3.99 20.99 -34.29
CA LEU A 193 3.49 19.62 -34.14
C LEU A 193 4.66 18.67 -33.95
N ALA A 194 4.69 17.99 -32.82
CA ALA A 194 5.64 16.91 -32.55
C ALA A 194 4.96 15.71 -31.89
N VAL A 195 5.49 14.52 -32.13
CA VAL A 195 5.04 13.27 -31.55
C VAL A 195 6.21 12.60 -30.83
N ARG A 196 5.99 12.21 -29.59
CA ARG A 196 6.95 11.45 -28.79
C ARG A 196 6.36 10.10 -28.41
N VAL A 197 7.09 9.03 -28.70
CA VAL A 197 6.72 7.65 -28.35
C VAL A 197 7.81 7.09 -27.45
N ALA A 198 7.42 6.58 -26.30
CA ALA A 198 8.34 5.96 -25.36
C ALA A 198 7.78 4.64 -24.84
N GLY A 199 8.69 3.75 -24.44
CA GLY A 199 8.29 2.47 -23.86
C GLY A 199 9.35 1.86 -22.96
N THR A 200 8.91 1.02 -22.06
CA THR A 200 9.73 0.19 -21.19
C THR A 200 9.18 -1.23 -21.13
N MET A 201 10.06 -2.20 -21.00
CA MET A 201 9.73 -3.60 -20.75
C MET A 201 10.72 -4.14 -19.72
N LEU A 202 10.23 -4.89 -18.74
CA LEU A 202 11.03 -5.63 -17.77
C LEU A 202 10.54 -7.07 -17.71
N LYS A 203 11.45 -8.01 -17.91
CA LYS A 203 11.26 -9.42 -17.63
C LYS A 203 12.39 -9.89 -16.71
N ARG A 204 12.04 -10.50 -15.59
CA ARG A 204 13.01 -10.97 -14.57
C ARG A 204 12.42 -12.19 -13.87
N ASP A 205 13.24 -13.23 -13.69
CA ASP A 205 12.87 -14.39 -12.90
C ASP A 205 12.66 -13.99 -11.43
N GLY A 206 11.88 -14.80 -10.71
CA GLY A 206 11.64 -14.61 -9.29
C GLY A 206 12.89 -14.81 -8.43
N PHE A 207 12.78 -14.42 -7.18
CA PHE A 207 13.84 -14.58 -6.17
C PHE A 207 13.36 -15.20 -4.86
N VAL A 208 12.09 -15.62 -4.80
CA VAL A 208 11.52 -16.37 -3.69
C VAL A 208 11.32 -17.81 -4.15
N THR A 209 11.86 -18.76 -3.40
CA THR A 209 11.71 -20.18 -3.71
C THR A 209 10.49 -20.76 -3.01
N ASN A 210 9.58 -21.36 -3.77
CA ASN A 210 8.53 -22.22 -3.24
C ASN A 210 9.10 -23.63 -3.02
N THR A 211 9.36 -24.01 -1.78
CA THR A 211 10.02 -25.29 -1.43
C THR A 211 9.11 -26.50 -1.64
N PHE A 212 7.81 -26.32 -1.82
CA PHE A 212 6.86 -27.40 -2.05
C PHE A 212 6.97 -27.98 -3.48
N ASN A 213 7.11 -27.11 -4.47
CA ASN A 213 7.16 -27.50 -5.89
C ASN A 213 8.50 -27.15 -6.57
N ASN A 214 9.43 -26.51 -5.84
CA ASN A 214 10.70 -26.00 -6.35
C ASN A 214 10.56 -24.90 -7.43
N HIS A 215 9.42 -24.25 -7.52
CA HIS A 215 9.26 -23.10 -8.39
C HIS A 215 9.87 -21.84 -7.76
N VAL A 216 10.26 -20.91 -8.60
CA VAL A 216 10.72 -19.59 -8.19
C VAL A 216 9.62 -18.60 -8.51
N VAL A 217 9.20 -17.83 -7.51
CA VAL A 217 8.11 -16.85 -7.60
C VAL A 217 8.60 -15.45 -7.23
N ASP A 218 7.74 -14.45 -7.33
CA ASP A 218 8.07 -13.03 -7.18
C ASP A 218 8.93 -12.52 -8.35
N ASP A 219 8.62 -12.99 -9.54
CA ASP A 219 9.16 -12.53 -10.82
C ASP A 219 8.54 -11.20 -11.26
N ARG A 220 8.94 -10.71 -12.42
CA ARG A 220 8.35 -9.53 -13.06
C ARG A 220 8.25 -9.77 -14.57
N ASP A 221 7.08 -9.53 -15.14
CA ASP A 221 6.83 -9.49 -16.59
C ASP A 221 5.87 -8.33 -16.88
N LEU A 222 6.44 -7.18 -17.24
CA LEU A 222 5.68 -5.96 -17.44
C LEU A 222 6.18 -5.16 -18.65
N TYR A 223 5.26 -4.39 -19.22
CA TYR A 223 5.61 -3.33 -20.18
C TYR A 223 4.72 -2.11 -20.01
N SER A 224 5.26 -0.96 -20.38
CA SER A 224 4.51 0.29 -20.51
C SER A 224 4.86 0.99 -21.82
N THR A 225 3.87 1.63 -22.44
CA THR A 225 4.03 2.41 -23.66
C THR A 225 3.32 3.73 -23.49
N ARG A 226 3.98 4.83 -23.89
CA ARG A 226 3.43 6.19 -23.86
C ARG A 226 3.56 6.84 -25.22
N VAL A 227 2.46 7.47 -25.66
CA VAL A 227 2.43 8.32 -26.85
C VAL A 227 1.99 9.70 -26.43
N GLN A 228 2.76 10.70 -26.82
CA GLN A 228 2.43 12.10 -26.60
C GLN A 228 2.41 12.87 -27.92
N VAL A 229 1.46 13.79 -28.05
CA VAL A 229 1.31 14.66 -29.21
C VAL A 229 1.25 16.10 -28.70
N MET A 230 2.25 16.88 -29.05
CA MET A 230 2.25 18.32 -28.85
C MET A 230 1.69 18.97 -30.12
N PHE A 231 0.72 19.89 -29.93
CA PHE A 231 0.20 20.70 -31.02
C PHE A 231 0.04 22.14 -30.55
N ASN A 232 0.89 23.04 -31.10
CA ASN A 232 0.99 24.46 -30.79
C ASN A 232 0.65 25.25 -32.05
N PRO A 233 -0.64 25.45 -32.39
CA PRO A 233 -1.05 26.12 -33.64
C PRO A 233 -0.62 27.57 -33.67
N THR A 234 -0.44 28.22 -32.53
CA THR A 234 0.05 29.59 -32.35
C THR A 234 1.01 29.66 -31.16
N GLU A 235 1.80 30.71 -31.05
CA GLU A 235 2.68 30.95 -29.89
C GLU A 235 1.92 31.04 -28.55
N LYS A 236 0.67 31.49 -28.58
CA LYS A 236 -0.19 31.64 -27.39
C LYS A 236 -0.96 30.36 -26.99
N LEU A 237 -1.12 29.40 -27.91
CA LEU A 237 -1.89 28.20 -27.67
C LEU A 237 -0.98 26.97 -27.72
N ARG A 238 -0.76 26.35 -26.58
CA ARG A 238 0.04 25.15 -26.42
C ARG A 238 -0.82 24.01 -25.93
N THR A 239 -0.80 22.89 -26.64
CA THR A 239 -1.56 21.71 -26.25
C THR A 239 -0.68 20.46 -26.20
N ASN A 240 -1.00 19.56 -25.29
CA ASN A 240 -0.36 18.26 -25.19
C ASN A 240 -1.42 17.18 -24.92
N PHE A 241 -1.44 16.16 -25.76
CA PHE A 241 -2.20 14.94 -25.54
C PHE A 241 -1.25 13.82 -25.15
N LEU A 242 -1.62 13.01 -24.14
CA LEU A 242 -0.86 11.84 -23.68
C LEU A 242 -1.79 10.64 -23.60
N TRP A 243 -1.34 9.51 -24.12
CA TRP A 243 -1.87 8.20 -23.86
C TRP A 243 -0.77 7.30 -23.32
N GLU A 244 -1.04 6.61 -22.20
CA GLU A 244 -0.16 5.62 -21.60
C GLU A 244 -0.92 4.32 -21.35
N ARG A 245 -0.29 3.20 -21.71
CA ARG A 245 -0.75 1.85 -21.40
C ARG A 245 0.30 1.15 -20.54
N PHE A 246 -0.16 0.50 -19.45
CA PHE A 246 0.63 -0.38 -18.60
C PHE A 246 0.02 -1.78 -18.59
N HIS A 247 0.87 -2.80 -18.60
CA HIS A 247 0.51 -4.21 -18.47
C HIS A 247 1.55 -4.95 -17.65
N GLU A 248 1.09 -5.83 -16.76
CA GLU A 248 1.90 -6.75 -15.97
C GLU A 248 1.15 -8.08 -15.82
N ASP A 249 1.84 -9.21 -16.00
CA ASP A 249 1.30 -10.58 -15.85
C ASP A 249 2.43 -11.49 -15.36
N ASP A 250 2.47 -11.77 -14.07
CA ASP A 250 3.58 -12.47 -13.42
C ASP A 250 3.14 -13.27 -12.17
N SER A 251 4.10 -13.91 -11.50
CA SER A 251 3.90 -14.65 -10.27
C SER A 251 4.28 -13.85 -9.01
N ARG A 252 4.15 -12.53 -9.06
CA ARG A 252 4.46 -11.66 -7.91
C ARG A 252 3.50 -11.91 -6.76
N ALA A 253 4.05 -12.21 -5.60
CA ALA A 253 3.26 -12.36 -4.38
C ALA A 253 2.93 -10.98 -3.76
N ARG A 254 1.69 -10.80 -3.28
CA ARG A 254 1.32 -9.59 -2.51
C ARG A 254 2.00 -9.58 -1.13
N THR A 255 2.17 -10.74 -0.53
CA THR A 255 2.85 -10.93 0.75
C THR A 255 3.99 -11.92 0.61
N GLY A 256 5.06 -11.72 1.36
CA GLY A 256 6.19 -12.62 1.42
C GLY A 256 5.94 -13.81 2.35
N LYS A 257 6.87 -14.02 3.29
CA LYS A 257 6.78 -15.06 4.30
C LYS A 257 5.74 -14.73 5.37
N GLN A 258 5.14 -15.78 5.95
CA GLN A 258 4.31 -15.69 7.14
C GLN A 258 5.11 -16.11 8.36
N LEU A 259 5.00 -15.34 9.45
CA LEU A 259 5.61 -15.62 10.74
C LEU A 259 4.51 -15.90 11.78
N CYS A 260 4.75 -16.90 12.62
CA CYS A 260 3.81 -17.35 13.64
C CYS A 260 4.54 -18.01 14.80
N THR A 261 4.50 -17.41 15.97
CA THR A 261 4.80 -18.16 17.20
C THR A 261 3.59 -19.06 17.47
N LYS A 262 3.70 -20.36 17.19
CA LYS A 262 2.58 -21.29 17.24
C LYS A 262 1.90 -21.31 18.60
N ASP A 263 0.58 -21.23 18.62
CA ASP A 263 -0.24 -21.41 19.82
C ASP A 263 -0.68 -22.88 19.96
N PRO A 264 -0.10 -23.67 20.85
CA PRO A 264 -0.53 -25.05 21.06
C PRO A 264 -1.90 -25.16 21.74
N GLY A 265 -2.47 -24.03 22.22
CA GLY A 265 -3.57 -24.00 23.16
C GLY A 265 -3.13 -24.34 24.59
N PRO A 266 -3.88 -23.95 25.61
CA PRO A 266 -3.56 -24.21 27.00
C PRO A 266 -3.85 -25.68 27.35
N ALA A 267 -2.93 -26.36 28.04
CA ALA A 267 -3.16 -27.69 28.58
C ALA A 267 -4.20 -27.70 29.72
N THR A 268 -4.24 -26.59 30.48
CA THR A 268 -5.19 -26.36 31.57
C THR A 268 -5.69 -24.94 31.57
N VAL A 269 -6.91 -24.71 32.05
CA VAL A 269 -7.46 -23.38 32.34
C VAL A 269 -7.93 -23.37 33.77
N GLY A 270 -7.42 -22.42 34.60
CA GLY A 270 -7.72 -22.38 36.04
C GLY A 270 -7.40 -23.69 36.78
N GLY A 271 -6.38 -24.44 36.32
CA GLY A 271 -5.98 -25.72 36.86
C GLY A 271 -6.81 -26.93 36.34
N VAL A 272 -7.85 -26.73 35.55
CA VAL A 272 -8.69 -27.80 34.98
C VAL A 272 -8.15 -28.18 33.59
N PRO A 273 -7.93 -29.48 33.31
CA PRO A 273 -7.49 -29.95 31.99
C PRO A 273 -8.47 -29.58 30.89
N THR A 274 -7.95 -29.09 29.76
CA THR A 274 -8.77 -28.65 28.62
C THR A 274 -9.26 -29.80 27.75
N GLY A 275 -8.51 -30.90 27.69
CA GLY A 275 -8.86 -32.08 26.88
C GLY A 275 -9.22 -31.72 25.43
N ALA A 276 -10.34 -32.22 24.93
CA ALA A 276 -10.83 -31.97 23.58
C ALA A 276 -11.24 -30.50 23.35
N ALA A 277 -11.46 -29.73 24.41
CA ALA A 277 -11.80 -28.29 24.30
C ALA A 277 -10.59 -27.41 23.97
N ALA A 278 -9.35 -27.93 24.07
CA ALA A 278 -8.13 -27.20 23.72
C ALA A 278 -8.20 -26.56 22.32
N ARG A 279 -8.84 -27.22 21.36
CA ARG A 279 -9.06 -26.72 19.98
C ARG A 279 -9.89 -25.44 19.90
N TYR A 280 -10.67 -25.10 20.91
CA TYR A 280 -11.46 -23.88 21.01
C TYR A 280 -10.74 -22.79 21.82
N LEU A 281 -9.59 -23.11 22.40
CA LEU A 281 -8.83 -22.25 23.30
C LEU A 281 -7.49 -21.81 22.70
N THR A 282 -7.26 -22.15 21.44
CA THR A 282 -6.12 -21.67 20.66
C THR A 282 -6.54 -20.54 19.74
N GLN A 283 -5.73 -19.51 19.64
CA GLN A 283 -5.93 -18.41 18.68
C GLN A 283 -5.12 -18.57 17.37
N GLY A 284 -4.35 -19.66 17.25
CA GLY A 284 -3.52 -19.96 16.09
C GLY A 284 -2.06 -19.58 16.30
N CYS A 285 -1.77 -18.30 16.51
CA CYS A 285 -0.44 -17.77 16.83
C CYS A 285 -0.46 -16.93 18.10
N LEU A 286 0.64 -16.96 18.87
CA LEU A 286 0.85 -16.16 20.07
C LEU A 286 1.62 -14.87 19.73
N PRO A 287 1.46 -13.80 20.54
CA PRO A 287 2.33 -12.63 20.49
C PRO A 287 3.80 -13.04 20.68
N GLY A 288 4.69 -12.52 19.86
CA GLY A 288 6.12 -12.78 19.96
C GLY A 288 6.92 -11.99 18.95
N SER A 289 8.20 -11.74 19.25
CA SER A 289 9.08 -11.00 18.34
C SER A 289 9.18 -11.68 16.96
N LEU A 290 9.05 -10.92 15.87
CA LEU A 290 9.20 -11.38 14.50
C LEU A 290 10.60 -11.96 14.21
N TYR A 291 11.56 -11.70 15.08
CA TYR A 291 12.96 -12.13 14.94
C TYR A 291 13.34 -13.28 15.88
N ALA A 292 12.42 -13.76 16.68
CA ALA A 292 12.66 -14.92 17.54
C ALA A 292 12.60 -16.21 16.73
N PRO A 293 13.37 -17.26 17.07
CA PRO A 293 13.28 -18.57 16.43
C PRO A 293 11.86 -19.14 16.42
N ALA A 294 11.08 -18.90 17.48
CA ALA A 294 9.70 -19.35 17.60
C ALA A 294 8.76 -18.73 16.56
N ALA A 295 9.10 -17.56 15.99
CA ALA A 295 8.29 -16.89 14.97
C ALA A 295 8.24 -17.68 13.63
N TYR A 296 9.14 -18.61 13.42
CA TYR A 296 9.17 -19.47 12.25
C TYR A 296 8.37 -20.78 12.44
N GLY A 297 7.38 -20.76 13.32
CA GLY A 297 6.39 -21.82 13.44
C GLY A 297 5.29 -21.70 12.38
N SER A 298 4.37 -22.66 12.40
CA SER A 298 3.16 -22.67 11.58
C SER A 298 1.93 -22.32 12.43
N VAL A 299 0.91 -21.74 11.82
CA VAL A 299 -0.37 -21.49 12.49
C VAL A 299 -0.98 -22.82 12.99
N ASN A 300 -1.50 -22.84 14.21
CA ASN A 300 -2.35 -23.93 14.65
C ASN A 300 -3.71 -23.82 13.94
N THR A 301 -3.99 -24.75 13.03
CA THR A 301 -5.19 -24.69 12.19
C THR A 301 -6.49 -24.79 12.99
N SER A 302 -6.47 -25.42 14.18
CA SER A 302 -7.65 -25.44 15.07
C SER A 302 -8.08 -24.02 15.49
N GLY A 303 -7.15 -23.05 15.50
CA GLY A 303 -7.40 -21.64 15.74
C GLY A 303 -7.83 -20.85 14.49
N THR A 304 -8.04 -21.49 13.35
CA THR A 304 -8.51 -20.84 12.11
C THR A 304 -9.96 -21.23 11.81
N LEU A 305 -10.68 -20.37 11.08
CA LEU A 305 -12.06 -20.67 10.63
C LEU A 305 -12.13 -22.00 9.89
N THR A 306 -11.27 -22.16 8.89
CA THR A 306 -11.28 -23.33 8.00
C THR A 306 -10.89 -24.61 8.71
N GLY A 307 -9.88 -24.57 9.59
CA GLY A 307 -9.48 -25.73 10.40
C GLY A 307 -10.50 -26.07 11.49
N LEU A 308 -11.11 -25.05 12.12
CA LEU A 308 -12.18 -25.26 13.10
C LEU A 308 -13.38 -25.98 12.47
N LEU A 309 -13.80 -25.55 11.28
CA LEU A 309 -14.90 -26.22 10.54
C LEU A 309 -14.49 -27.61 10.10
N GLY A 310 -13.27 -27.81 9.61
CA GLY A 310 -12.73 -29.13 9.28
C GLY A 310 -12.83 -30.12 10.47
N ASN A 311 -12.48 -29.66 11.66
CA ASN A 311 -12.59 -30.44 12.90
C ASN A 311 -14.03 -30.70 13.32
N ILE A 312 -14.93 -29.72 13.17
CA ILE A 312 -16.36 -29.89 13.54
C ILE A 312 -17.06 -30.90 12.63
N PHE A 313 -16.77 -30.86 11.34
CA PHE A 313 -17.37 -31.79 10.37
C PHE A 313 -16.58 -33.12 10.21
N GLY A 314 -15.48 -33.28 10.95
CA GLY A 314 -14.70 -34.52 10.96
C GLY A 314 -13.78 -34.72 9.75
N PHE A 315 -13.57 -33.69 8.91
CA PHE A 315 -12.64 -33.75 7.79
C PHE A 315 -11.18 -33.68 8.23
N THR A 316 -10.93 -33.11 9.40
CA THR A 316 -9.61 -33.05 10.04
C THR A 316 -9.70 -33.47 11.51
N SER A 317 -8.55 -33.78 12.10
CA SER A 317 -8.45 -34.16 13.53
C SER A 317 -7.41 -33.28 14.21
N GLY A 318 -7.87 -32.15 14.80
CA GLY A 318 -6.99 -31.19 15.47
C GLY A 318 -6.24 -30.28 14.51
N ASP A 319 -4.96 -30.04 14.77
CA ASP A 319 -4.11 -29.15 14.00
C ASP A 319 -3.54 -29.84 12.75
N SER A 320 -4.02 -29.50 11.58
CA SER A 320 -3.52 -30.04 10.29
C SER A 320 -2.07 -29.63 9.98
N ASN A 321 -1.54 -28.59 10.65
CA ASN A 321 -0.16 -28.17 10.57
C ASN A 321 0.72 -28.73 11.71
N ALA A 322 0.24 -29.74 12.43
CA ALA A 322 1.07 -30.42 13.45
C ALA A 322 2.29 -31.06 12.78
N GLY A 323 3.47 -30.77 13.32
CA GLY A 323 4.73 -31.26 12.75
C GLY A 323 5.26 -30.49 11.53
N ALA A 324 4.52 -29.48 11.01
CA ALA A 324 5.05 -28.64 9.95
C ALA A 324 6.24 -27.82 10.45
N THR A 325 7.28 -27.77 9.63
CA THR A 325 8.47 -26.92 9.85
C THR A 325 8.57 -25.89 8.76
N THR A 326 8.86 -24.64 9.10
CA THR A 326 9.06 -23.57 8.12
C THR A 326 10.52 -23.16 8.08
N SER A 327 11.03 -22.83 6.89
CA SER A 327 12.38 -22.30 6.72
C SER A 327 12.55 -20.98 7.46
N THR A 328 13.73 -20.76 8.04
CA THR A 328 14.09 -19.45 8.60
C THR A 328 14.54 -18.44 7.54
N ASN A 329 14.71 -18.85 6.29
CA ASN A 329 15.01 -17.98 5.19
C ASN A 329 13.75 -17.23 4.76
N LEU A 330 13.77 -15.90 4.82
CA LEU A 330 12.64 -15.04 4.45
C LEU A 330 12.31 -15.07 2.94
N ARG A 331 13.20 -15.66 2.12
CA ARG A 331 13.00 -15.86 0.67
C ARG A 331 12.58 -17.30 0.31
N GLU A 332 12.19 -18.07 1.27
CA GLU A 332 11.64 -19.42 1.07
C GLU A 332 10.23 -19.48 1.64
N ILE A 333 9.28 -19.85 0.79
CA ILE A 333 7.87 -20.08 1.16
C ILE A 333 7.52 -21.53 0.84
N GLU A 334 6.43 -22.01 1.40
CA GLU A 334 5.90 -23.33 1.09
C GLU A 334 4.41 -23.17 0.78
N THR A 335 4.03 -23.25 -0.51
CA THR A 335 2.67 -23.00 -0.98
C THR A 335 2.23 -24.07 -1.96
N ALA A 336 0.98 -24.52 -1.84
CA ALA A 336 0.38 -25.50 -2.75
C ALA A 336 0.08 -24.90 -4.14
N LEU A 337 -0.10 -23.57 -4.21
CA LEU A 337 -0.41 -22.83 -5.41
C LEU A 337 0.57 -21.67 -5.55
N ASP A 338 1.11 -21.48 -6.74
CA ASP A 338 1.94 -20.31 -7.04
C ASP A 338 1.07 -19.04 -7.17
N PRO A 339 1.58 -17.89 -6.76
CA PRO A 339 0.86 -16.64 -6.89
C PRO A 339 0.67 -16.24 -8.35
N LEU A 340 -0.39 -15.49 -8.60
CA LEU A 340 -0.68 -14.83 -9.88
C LEU A 340 -0.94 -13.35 -9.62
N TYR A 341 -0.34 -12.50 -10.43
CA TYR A 341 -0.55 -11.06 -10.40
C TYR A 341 -0.74 -10.53 -11.81
N GLN A 342 -1.87 -9.90 -12.07
CA GLN A 342 -2.21 -9.30 -13.36
C GLN A 342 -2.68 -7.87 -13.15
N SER A 343 -2.09 -6.92 -13.86
CA SER A 343 -2.46 -5.51 -13.80
C SER A 343 -2.47 -4.89 -15.20
N ASN A 344 -3.53 -4.12 -15.48
CA ASN A 344 -3.67 -3.38 -16.73
C ASN A 344 -4.16 -1.97 -16.43
N SER A 345 -3.61 -0.98 -17.12
CA SER A 345 -4.17 0.37 -17.09
C SER A 345 -3.99 1.11 -18.42
N ASN A 346 -4.89 2.06 -18.65
CA ASN A 346 -4.80 3.07 -19.70
C ASN A 346 -5.07 4.43 -19.07
N THR A 347 -4.21 5.39 -19.38
CA THR A 347 -4.34 6.78 -18.94
C THR A 347 -4.31 7.69 -20.15
N TYR A 348 -5.25 8.62 -20.21
CA TYR A 348 -5.35 9.65 -21.23
C TYR A 348 -5.31 10.99 -20.54
N GLN A 349 -4.50 11.92 -21.04
CA GLN A 349 -4.44 13.29 -20.55
C GLN A 349 -4.47 14.26 -21.72
N PHE A 350 -5.17 15.37 -21.53
CA PHE A 350 -5.14 16.49 -22.46
C PHE A 350 -4.93 17.77 -21.65
N THR A 351 -3.86 18.48 -21.97
CA THR A 351 -3.55 19.77 -21.38
C THR A 351 -3.56 20.86 -22.45
N LEU A 352 -4.21 21.95 -22.15
CA LEU A 352 -4.26 23.14 -22.95
C LEU A 352 -3.80 24.32 -22.11
N ASN A 353 -2.82 25.07 -22.58
CA ASN A 353 -2.38 26.36 -22.03
C ASN A 353 -2.63 27.43 -23.07
N TYR A 354 -3.33 28.50 -22.68
CA TYR A 354 -3.63 29.62 -23.54
C TYR A 354 -3.24 30.95 -22.85
N ASP A 355 -2.30 31.65 -23.46
CA ASP A 355 -1.86 32.94 -22.97
C ASP A 355 -2.86 34.04 -23.43
N LEU A 356 -3.75 34.39 -22.49
CA LEU A 356 -4.74 35.44 -22.67
C LEU A 356 -4.04 36.81 -22.91
N SER A 357 -2.92 36.99 -22.19
CA SER A 357 -1.96 38.10 -22.39
C SER A 357 -0.58 37.60 -22.00
N ASP A 358 0.47 38.43 -22.16
CA ASP A 358 1.83 38.04 -21.75
C ASP A 358 1.97 37.81 -20.24
N ALA A 359 1.01 38.28 -19.44
CA ALA A 359 0.99 38.16 -17.98
C ALA A 359 -0.18 37.34 -17.44
N LEU A 360 -0.97 36.66 -18.31
CA LEU A 360 -2.16 35.91 -17.85
C LEU A 360 -2.35 34.64 -18.67
N THR A 361 -2.18 33.48 -18.04
CA THR A 361 -2.31 32.17 -18.67
C THR A 361 -3.53 31.42 -18.15
N PHE A 362 -4.35 30.93 -19.06
CA PHE A 362 -5.41 29.99 -18.79
C PHE A 362 -4.94 28.55 -19.06
N THR A 363 -5.16 27.65 -18.12
CA THR A 363 -4.86 26.21 -18.25
C THR A 363 -6.14 25.39 -18.11
N ALA A 364 -6.36 24.47 -19.04
CA ALA A 364 -7.38 23.44 -18.94
C ALA A 364 -6.70 22.06 -18.99
N MET A 365 -6.99 21.19 -18.01
CA MET A 365 -6.41 19.86 -17.93
C MET A 365 -7.51 18.83 -17.71
N THR A 366 -7.59 17.88 -18.64
CA THR A 366 -8.50 16.73 -18.59
C THR A 366 -7.68 15.45 -18.42
N SER A 367 -8.05 14.59 -17.50
CA SER A 367 -7.43 13.28 -17.36
C SER A 367 -8.51 12.21 -17.20
N TYR A 368 -8.34 11.10 -17.91
CA TYR A 368 -9.18 9.91 -17.80
C TYR A 368 -8.29 8.67 -17.64
N GLY A 369 -8.60 7.84 -16.66
CA GLY A 369 -7.87 6.62 -16.37
C GLY A 369 -8.81 5.43 -16.17
N LYS A 370 -8.43 4.27 -16.68
CA LYS A 370 -9.11 3.00 -16.48
C LYS A 370 -8.09 1.92 -16.17
N GLY A 371 -8.36 1.12 -15.13
CA GLY A 371 -7.44 0.05 -14.73
C GLY A 371 -8.15 -1.17 -14.16
N SER A 372 -7.44 -2.29 -14.18
CA SER A 372 -7.85 -3.53 -13.52
C SER A 372 -6.64 -4.22 -12.92
N VAL A 373 -6.86 -4.86 -11.77
CA VAL A 373 -5.88 -5.72 -11.11
C VAL A 373 -6.60 -7.00 -10.70
N TYR A 374 -5.95 -8.14 -10.88
CA TYR A 374 -6.36 -9.45 -10.37
C TYR A 374 -5.16 -10.13 -9.76
N THR A 375 -5.31 -10.64 -8.55
CA THR A 375 -4.26 -11.41 -7.89
C THR A 375 -4.86 -12.59 -7.17
N SER A 376 -4.18 -13.73 -7.22
CA SER A 376 -4.47 -14.89 -6.38
C SER A 376 -3.18 -15.44 -5.81
N GLN A 377 -3.25 -16.00 -4.61
CA GLN A 377 -2.13 -16.65 -3.94
C GLN A 377 -2.64 -17.67 -2.93
N ASP A 378 -1.81 -18.63 -2.57
CA ASP A 378 -2.08 -19.47 -1.41
C ASP A 378 -2.10 -18.56 -0.17
N TYR A 379 -3.20 -18.62 0.59
CA TYR A 379 -3.35 -17.79 1.79
C TYR A 379 -2.37 -18.18 2.90
N ASN A 380 -2.02 -19.47 2.96
CA ASN A 380 -1.04 -20.01 3.90
C ASN A 380 0.34 -20.14 3.22
N ARG A 381 1.41 -19.98 3.98
CA ARG A 381 2.79 -20.21 3.52
C ARG A 381 3.34 -21.51 4.13
N VAL A 382 2.45 -22.48 4.33
CA VAL A 382 2.72 -23.83 4.86
C VAL A 382 1.76 -24.80 4.20
N VAL A 383 2.27 -25.85 3.60
CA VAL A 383 1.45 -26.97 3.11
C VAL A 383 1.23 -27.96 4.24
N SER A 384 -0.03 -28.14 4.65
CA SER A 384 -0.38 -29.01 5.78
C SER A 384 0.17 -30.43 5.58
N PRO A 385 0.99 -30.96 6.50
CA PRO A 385 1.53 -32.32 6.40
C PRO A 385 0.44 -33.40 6.63
N ILE A 386 -0.59 -33.08 7.42
CA ILE A 386 -1.65 -34.03 7.78
C ILE A 386 -2.75 -34.00 6.72
N PRO A 387 -3.08 -35.13 6.10
CA PRO A 387 -4.14 -35.23 5.10
C PRO A 387 -5.52 -35.14 5.71
N PHE A 388 -6.55 -34.97 4.88
CA PHE A 388 -7.93 -35.12 5.32
C PHE A 388 -8.20 -36.55 5.84
N ASN A 389 -9.11 -36.68 6.80
CA ASN A 389 -9.67 -37.95 7.21
C ASN A 389 -10.46 -38.57 6.05
N SER A 390 -10.49 -39.90 5.96
CA SER A 390 -11.35 -40.57 5.01
C SER A 390 -12.81 -40.51 5.49
N THR A 391 -13.66 -39.85 4.71
CA THR A 391 -15.10 -39.69 4.96
C THR A 391 -15.87 -39.92 3.65
N PRO A 392 -17.23 -40.00 3.67
CA PRO A 392 -18.01 -40.09 2.43
C PRO A 392 -17.74 -38.94 1.44
N PHE A 393 -17.32 -37.76 1.91
CA PHE A 393 -16.99 -36.62 1.07
C PHE A 393 -15.51 -36.54 0.68
N THR A 394 -14.66 -37.27 1.37
CA THR A 394 -13.20 -37.33 1.19
C THR A 394 -12.74 -38.81 1.15
N PRO A 395 -13.16 -39.58 0.14
CA PRO A 395 -12.78 -41.01 0.03
C PRO A 395 -11.25 -41.16 -0.02
N GLY A 396 -10.71 -42.00 0.87
CA GLY A 396 -9.26 -42.19 1.00
C GLY A 396 -8.49 -40.94 1.44
N GLY A 397 -9.20 -39.94 1.98
CA GLY A 397 -8.61 -38.64 2.38
C GLY A 397 -8.42 -37.66 1.25
N PHE A 398 -8.94 -37.90 0.04
CA PHE A 398 -8.85 -37.00 -1.10
C PHE A 398 -10.15 -36.24 -1.37
N PHE A 399 -10.03 -35.04 -1.84
CA PHE A 399 -11.14 -34.22 -2.27
C PHE A 399 -10.79 -33.49 -3.57
N ASN A 400 -11.73 -33.48 -4.53
CA ASN A 400 -11.61 -32.71 -5.77
C ASN A 400 -12.40 -31.42 -5.64
N ASP A 401 -11.72 -30.35 -5.23
CA ASP A 401 -12.29 -29.01 -5.13
C ASP A 401 -12.30 -28.33 -6.51
N PRO A 402 -13.36 -27.58 -6.89
CA PRO A 402 -13.44 -26.94 -8.18
C PRO A 402 -12.29 -25.97 -8.50
N GLN A 403 -11.77 -25.27 -7.49
CA GLN A 403 -10.71 -24.25 -7.65
C GLN A 403 -9.32 -24.79 -7.34
N VAL A 404 -9.21 -25.71 -6.38
CA VAL A 404 -7.93 -26.26 -5.91
C VAL A 404 -7.53 -27.52 -6.69
N GLY A 405 -8.52 -28.27 -7.22
CA GLY A 405 -8.31 -29.55 -7.85
C GLY A 405 -8.28 -30.72 -6.84
N ASN A 406 -7.80 -31.89 -7.30
CA ASN A 406 -7.76 -33.10 -6.47
C ASN A 406 -6.57 -33.08 -5.50
N THR A 407 -6.85 -32.99 -4.23
CA THR A 407 -5.83 -32.92 -3.17
C THR A 407 -6.28 -33.62 -1.89
N ASN A 408 -5.32 -34.08 -1.10
CA ASN A 408 -5.55 -34.51 0.28
C ASN A 408 -5.09 -33.46 1.30
N LYS A 409 -4.71 -32.26 0.83
CA LYS A 409 -4.15 -31.18 1.64
C LYS A 409 -5.18 -30.10 1.91
N PHE A 410 -5.10 -29.57 3.11
CA PHE A 410 -5.79 -28.36 3.51
C PHE A 410 -5.21 -27.18 2.72
N THR A 411 -5.99 -26.54 1.87
CA THR A 411 -5.56 -25.44 1.00
C THR A 411 -6.54 -24.29 1.06
N THR A 412 -6.03 -23.07 1.15
CA THR A 412 -6.81 -21.82 1.20
C THR A 412 -6.25 -20.85 0.18
N ILE A 413 -7.11 -20.28 -0.67
CA ILE A 413 -6.75 -19.32 -1.71
C ILE A 413 -7.24 -17.93 -1.29
N ASP A 414 -6.39 -16.95 -1.46
CA ASP A 414 -6.64 -15.53 -1.25
C ASP A 414 -6.68 -14.83 -2.62
N VAL A 415 -7.84 -14.27 -2.97
CA VAL A 415 -8.05 -13.56 -4.21
C VAL A 415 -8.37 -12.09 -3.92
N SER A 416 -7.74 -11.20 -4.66
CA SER A 416 -8.07 -9.78 -4.63
C SER A 416 -8.14 -9.24 -6.05
N SER A 417 -9.25 -8.64 -6.41
CA SER A 417 -9.45 -8.02 -7.72
C SER A 417 -9.98 -6.60 -7.59
N GLY A 418 -9.70 -5.79 -8.60
CA GLY A 418 -10.20 -4.44 -8.67
C GLY A 418 -10.33 -3.97 -10.11
N ARG A 419 -11.42 -3.23 -10.38
CA ARG A 419 -11.58 -2.47 -11.63
C ARG A 419 -11.86 -1.05 -11.24
N SER A 420 -11.14 -0.11 -11.82
CA SER A 420 -11.28 1.31 -11.48
C SER A 420 -11.38 2.17 -12.72
N GLU A 421 -12.07 3.28 -12.56
CA GLU A 421 -12.26 4.30 -13.57
C GLU A 421 -12.22 5.67 -12.88
N GLN A 422 -11.42 6.60 -13.41
CA GLN A 422 -11.30 7.96 -12.89
C GLN A 422 -11.41 8.99 -14.00
N PHE A 423 -11.94 10.15 -13.67
CA PHE A 423 -11.98 11.32 -14.54
C PHE A 423 -11.69 12.56 -13.71
N SER A 424 -10.87 13.45 -14.25
CA SER A 424 -10.65 14.78 -13.66
C SER A 424 -10.65 15.85 -14.74
N GLN A 425 -11.23 17.01 -14.39
CA GLN A 425 -11.20 18.23 -15.19
C GLN A 425 -10.80 19.39 -14.28
N GLU A 426 -9.68 20.03 -14.57
CA GLU A 426 -9.19 21.21 -13.88
C GLU A 426 -9.16 22.39 -14.84
N PHE A 427 -9.64 23.55 -14.38
CA PHE A 427 -9.46 24.86 -15.02
C PHE A 427 -8.71 25.77 -14.08
N ARG A 428 -7.75 26.50 -14.59
CA ARG A 428 -6.91 27.39 -13.80
C ARG A 428 -6.58 28.66 -14.57
N LEU A 429 -6.56 29.78 -13.86
CA LEU A 429 -6.11 31.08 -14.34
C LEU A 429 -4.97 31.56 -13.46
N GLN A 430 -3.85 31.87 -14.05
CA GLN A 430 -2.61 32.29 -13.39
C GLN A 430 -2.09 33.57 -13.93
N SER A 431 -1.70 34.50 -13.04
CA SER A 431 -1.09 35.78 -13.42
C SER A 431 0.43 35.76 -13.21
N ALA A 432 1.13 36.60 -14.01
CA ALA A 432 2.54 36.94 -13.90
C ALA A 432 2.70 38.46 -14.15
N PHE A 433 1.99 39.29 -13.38
CA PHE A 433 2.02 40.75 -13.49
C PHE A 433 3.32 41.29 -12.91
N ASP A 434 3.82 42.39 -13.48
CA ASP A 434 4.98 43.11 -12.95
C ASP A 434 4.69 43.84 -11.63
N GLY A 435 3.39 43.99 -11.27
CA GLY A 435 2.95 44.60 -10.02
C GLY A 435 3.11 43.68 -8.81
N PRO A 436 2.91 44.20 -7.58
CA PRO A 436 3.15 43.44 -6.36
C PRO A 436 2.13 42.29 -6.12
N LEU A 437 1.03 42.27 -6.86
CA LEU A 437 -0.04 41.29 -6.66
C LEU A 437 -0.13 40.30 -7.82
N ASN A 438 0.02 39.03 -7.51
CA ASN A 438 -0.20 37.91 -8.44
C ASN A 438 -1.14 36.89 -7.83
N PHE A 439 -1.70 36.02 -8.66
CA PHE A 439 -2.63 34.99 -8.22
C PHE A 439 -2.58 33.73 -9.08
N ASN A 440 -3.06 32.64 -8.48
CA ASN A 440 -3.35 31.37 -9.14
C ASN A 440 -4.71 30.90 -8.64
N VAL A 441 -5.77 30.90 -9.46
CA VAL A 441 -7.12 30.50 -9.08
C VAL A 441 -7.63 29.42 -10.00
N GLY A 442 -8.45 28.51 -9.48
CA GLY A 442 -8.97 27.41 -10.30
C GLY A 442 -10.07 26.62 -9.65
N GLY A 443 -10.55 25.66 -10.40
CA GLY A 443 -11.55 24.68 -9.96
C GLY A 443 -11.26 23.32 -10.56
N ILE A 444 -11.61 22.28 -9.83
CA ILE A 444 -11.47 20.90 -10.26
C ILE A 444 -12.73 20.09 -9.97
N HIS A 445 -13.14 19.30 -10.95
CA HIS A 445 -14.10 18.22 -10.81
C HIS A 445 -13.38 16.89 -10.93
N PHE A 446 -13.62 15.97 -9.99
CA PHE A 446 -12.99 14.65 -9.96
C PHE A 446 -14.04 13.57 -9.68
N THR A 447 -14.02 12.51 -10.47
CA THR A 447 -14.83 11.31 -10.21
C THR A 447 -13.94 10.06 -10.18
N TYR A 448 -14.23 9.16 -9.26
CA TYR A 448 -13.60 7.86 -9.17
C TYR A 448 -14.63 6.79 -8.89
N ARG A 449 -14.61 5.72 -9.66
CA ARG A 449 -15.46 4.55 -9.46
C ARG A 449 -14.57 3.33 -9.38
N THR A 450 -14.85 2.45 -8.44
CA THR A 450 -14.15 1.16 -8.37
C THR A 450 -15.11 0.07 -7.91
N LEU A 451 -14.87 -1.13 -8.41
CA LEU A 451 -15.36 -2.37 -7.85
C LEU A 451 -14.16 -3.13 -7.35
N THR A 452 -14.01 -3.23 -6.03
CA THR A 452 -13.03 -4.09 -5.39
C THR A 452 -13.71 -5.33 -4.86
N ASP A 453 -13.06 -6.47 -5.02
CA ASP A 453 -13.54 -7.77 -4.58
C ASP A 453 -12.37 -8.51 -3.93
N TYR A 454 -12.51 -8.82 -2.63
CA TYR A 454 -11.54 -9.56 -1.85
C TYR A 454 -12.21 -10.75 -1.20
N TYR A 455 -11.74 -11.95 -1.47
CA TYR A 455 -12.30 -13.16 -0.90
C TYR A 455 -11.23 -14.20 -0.60
N VAL A 456 -11.51 -15.01 0.42
CA VAL A 456 -10.68 -16.14 0.83
C VAL A 456 -11.53 -17.39 0.74
N ILE A 457 -11.08 -18.33 -0.06
CA ILE A 457 -11.74 -19.61 -0.33
C ILE A 457 -10.88 -20.74 0.22
N GLY A 458 -11.47 -21.78 0.77
CA GLY A 458 -10.75 -22.95 1.24
C GLY A 458 -11.50 -24.22 0.94
N ASN A 459 -10.80 -25.27 0.55
CA ASN A 459 -11.42 -26.54 0.23
C ASN A 459 -12.18 -27.17 1.43
N SER A 460 -11.81 -26.86 2.67
CA SER A 460 -12.58 -27.26 3.84
C SER A 460 -13.91 -26.52 3.97
N LEU A 461 -14.05 -25.30 3.41
CA LEU A 461 -15.32 -24.58 3.34
C LEU A 461 -16.25 -25.20 2.32
N THR A 462 -15.72 -25.61 1.17
CA THR A 462 -16.47 -26.39 0.17
C THR A 462 -17.00 -27.70 0.79
N LEU A 463 -16.14 -28.46 1.47
CA LEU A 463 -16.52 -29.68 2.18
C LEU A 463 -17.58 -29.43 3.26
N SER A 464 -17.45 -28.32 4.02
CA SER A 464 -18.43 -27.95 5.04
C SER A 464 -19.79 -27.59 4.44
N SER A 465 -19.81 -26.89 3.30
CA SER A 465 -21.03 -26.59 2.54
C SER A 465 -21.69 -27.88 2.03
N MET A 466 -20.90 -28.80 1.47
CA MET A 466 -21.41 -30.11 1.01
C MET A 466 -22.01 -30.95 2.17
N ALA A 467 -21.35 -30.98 3.30
CA ALA A 467 -21.85 -31.71 4.48
C ALA A 467 -23.18 -31.12 4.99
N LEU A 468 -23.27 -29.81 5.09
CA LEU A 468 -24.50 -29.11 5.50
C LEU A 468 -25.62 -29.27 4.47
N ASN A 469 -25.31 -29.20 3.18
CA ASN A 469 -26.27 -29.48 2.13
C ASN A 469 -26.83 -30.88 2.21
N PHE A 470 -25.95 -31.87 2.39
CA PHE A 470 -26.39 -33.26 2.56
C PHE A 470 -27.28 -33.44 3.79
N GLN A 471 -26.92 -32.85 4.92
CA GLN A 471 -27.74 -32.91 6.15
C GLN A 471 -29.14 -32.30 5.97
N LYS A 472 -29.22 -31.16 5.21
CA LYS A 472 -30.48 -30.41 5.07
C LYS A 472 -31.35 -30.84 3.90
N THR A 473 -30.77 -31.34 2.82
CA THR A 473 -31.45 -31.57 1.54
C THR A 473 -31.27 -33.01 1.03
N GLY A 474 -30.36 -33.81 1.62
CA GLY A 474 -29.96 -35.13 1.11
C GLY A 474 -29.03 -35.06 -0.12
N ASN A 475 -28.71 -33.85 -0.63
CA ASN A 475 -27.86 -33.66 -1.80
C ASN A 475 -26.70 -32.70 -1.49
N PRO A 476 -25.42 -33.14 -1.51
CA PRO A 476 -24.27 -32.30 -1.20
C PRO A 476 -24.04 -31.19 -2.24
N ALA A 477 -24.46 -31.41 -3.49
CA ALA A 477 -24.28 -30.47 -4.62
C ALA A 477 -25.63 -29.92 -5.13
N CYS A 478 -26.51 -29.55 -4.23
CA CYS A 478 -27.81 -28.95 -4.57
C CYS A 478 -27.64 -27.56 -5.20
N ASN A 479 -28.68 -27.11 -5.91
CA ASN A 479 -28.74 -25.77 -6.50
C ASN A 479 -29.60 -24.84 -5.64
N PRO A 480 -29.06 -23.73 -5.09
CA PRO A 480 -29.83 -22.80 -4.24
C PRO A 480 -31.03 -22.16 -4.92
N SER A 481 -31.00 -22.02 -6.26
CA SER A 481 -32.10 -21.45 -7.02
C SER A 481 -33.35 -22.37 -7.13
N THR A 482 -33.17 -23.67 -6.90
CA THR A 482 -34.24 -24.69 -7.03
C THR A 482 -34.49 -25.48 -5.76
N THR A 483 -33.57 -25.46 -4.80
CA THR A 483 -33.64 -26.26 -3.58
C THR A 483 -33.57 -25.37 -2.35
N ALA A 484 -34.63 -25.35 -1.57
CA ALA A 484 -34.65 -24.61 -0.30
C ALA A 484 -33.57 -25.13 0.65
N ASN A 485 -33.02 -24.26 1.46
CA ASN A 485 -31.93 -24.53 2.42
C ASN A 485 -30.59 -25.00 1.81
N CYS A 486 -30.43 -24.91 0.49
CA CYS A 486 -29.21 -25.25 -0.20
C CYS A 486 -28.18 -24.09 -0.08
N ILE A 487 -26.94 -24.45 0.23
CA ILE A 487 -25.79 -23.55 0.22
C ILE A 487 -25.14 -23.63 -1.16
N GLY A 488 -25.01 -22.50 -1.84
CA GLY A 488 -24.39 -22.42 -3.17
C GLY A 488 -22.91 -22.79 -3.12
N ILE A 489 -22.46 -23.57 -4.10
CA ILE A 489 -21.06 -23.90 -4.31
C ILE A 489 -20.63 -23.35 -5.67
N ASP A 490 -19.55 -22.56 -5.68
CA ASP A 490 -18.94 -22.12 -6.94
C ASP A 490 -18.23 -23.27 -7.61
N THR A 491 -18.71 -23.69 -8.78
CA THR A 491 -18.16 -24.79 -9.57
C THR A 491 -17.17 -24.32 -10.64
N SER A 492 -16.91 -23.02 -10.74
CA SER A 492 -15.98 -22.43 -11.70
C SER A 492 -14.53 -22.76 -11.33
N ALA A 493 -13.70 -23.11 -12.32
CA ALA A 493 -12.28 -23.36 -12.08
C ALA A 493 -11.52 -22.10 -11.61
N THR A 494 -11.89 -20.93 -12.15
CA THR A 494 -11.44 -19.63 -11.65
C THR A 494 -12.44 -19.13 -10.61
N PRO A 495 -12.01 -18.81 -9.38
CA PRO A 495 -12.91 -18.30 -8.34
C PRO A 495 -13.66 -17.04 -8.77
N THR A 496 -14.99 -17.01 -8.59
CA THR A 496 -15.82 -15.86 -8.97
C THR A 496 -16.25 -15.00 -7.78
N GLY A 497 -16.05 -15.48 -6.55
CA GLY A 497 -16.60 -14.90 -5.33
C GLY A 497 -18.06 -15.28 -5.08
N ASP A 498 -18.72 -15.99 -5.98
CA ASP A 498 -20.11 -16.44 -5.83
C ASP A 498 -20.15 -17.91 -5.36
N GLY A 499 -20.96 -18.22 -4.38
CA GLY A 499 -21.06 -19.56 -3.82
C GLY A 499 -20.08 -19.85 -2.67
N HIS A 500 -19.99 -21.10 -2.23
CA HIS A 500 -19.24 -21.60 -1.07
C HIS A 500 -19.55 -20.95 0.29
N ASN A 501 -20.22 -19.82 0.34
CA ASN A 501 -20.38 -18.99 1.55
C ASN A 501 -19.07 -18.71 2.30
N TYR A 502 -17.97 -18.55 1.60
CA TYR A 502 -16.70 -18.11 2.17
C TYR A 502 -16.66 -16.60 2.34
N TYR A 503 -15.60 -16.12 2.95
CA TYR A 503 -15.44 -14.68 3.12
C TYR A 503 -15.34 -13.98 1.76
N ASP A 504 -16.17 -12.98 1.55
CA ASP A 504 -16.14 -12.09 0.40
C ASP A 504 -16.45 -10.65 0.85
N ASN A 505 -15.66 -9.70 0.41
CA ASN A 505 -15.86 -8.28 0.60
C ASN A 505 -15.92 -7.58 -0.75
N ARG A 506 -17.11 -7.64 -1.39
CA ARG A 506 -17.39 -6.95 -2.64
C ARG A 506 -17.81 -5.52 -2.36
N THR A 507 -17.06 -4.54 -2.87
CA THR A 507 -17.29 -3.13 -2.57
C THR A 507 -17.34 -2.29 -3.85
N PRO A 508 -18.55 -2.11 -4.44
CA PRO A 508 -18.77 -1.05 -5.43
C PRO A 508 -18.70 0.30 -4.74
N TYR A 509 -17.76 1.14 -5.16
CA TYR A 509 -17.52 2.46 -4.57
C TYR A 509 -17.53 3.56 -5.61
N THR A 510 -18.10 4.71 -5.25
CA THR A 510 -18.09 5.92 -6.06
C THR A 510 -17.70 7.12 -5.20
N LEU A 511 -16.80 7.94 -5.74
CA LEU A 511 -16.41 9.24 -5.22
C LEU A 511 -16.68 10.30 -6.27
N VAL A 512 -17.30 11.41 -5.84
CA VAL A 512 -17.37 12.65 -6.60
C VAL A 512 -16.80 13.77 -5.72
N SER A 513 -15.81 14.47 -6.22
CA SER A 513 -15.16 15.57 -5.51
C SER A 513 -15.12 16.82 -6.37
N ASP A 514 -15.66 17.90 -5.85
CA ASP A 514 -15.67 19.23 -6.48
C ASP A 514 -14.88 20.19 -5.60
N ALA A 515 -14.02 21.03 -6.17
CA ALA A 515 -13.31 22.03 -5.39
C ALA A 515 -13.06 23.32 -6.18
N LEU A 516 -13.10 24.43 -5.44
CA LEU A 516 -12.59 25.72 -5.87
C LEU A 516 -11.38 26.08 -5.00
N PHE A 517 -10.34 26.64 -5.61
CA PHE A 517 -9.11 26.98 -4.91
C PHE A 517 -8.51 28.25 -5.48
N GLY A 518 -7.68 28.90 -4.67
CA GLY A 518 -6.90 30.03 -5.11
C GLY A 518 -5.79 30.35 -4.16
N GLU A 519 -4.70 30.88 -4.70
CA GLU A 519 -3.61 31.49 -3.97
C GLU A 519 -3.36 32.91 -4.49
N VAL A 520 -3.03 33.79 -3.58
CA VAL A 520 -2.64 35.17 -3.84
C VAL A 520 -1.24 35.38 -3.31
N TYR A 521 -0.40 35.98 -4.12
CA TYR A 521 0.99 36.31 -3.84
C TYR A 521 1.15 37.82 -3.80
N TYR A 522 1.63 38.35 -2.67
CA TYR A 522 1.86 39.78 -2.50
C TYR A 522 3.34 40.05 -2.24
N GLN A 523 4.01 40.60 -3.25
CA GLN A 523 5.41 41.00 -3.19
C GLN A 523 5.49 42.38 -2.52
N VAL A 524 6.00 42.46 -1.29
CA VAL A 524 6.13 43.71 -0.52
C VAL A 524 7.27 44.57 -1.07
N ASN A 525 8.38 43.90 -1.35
CA ASN A 525 9.57 44.45 -2.00
C ASN A 525 10.30 43.31 -2.73
N GLU A 526 11.46 43.51 -3.29
CA GLU A 526 12.22 42.50 -4.06
C GLU A 526 12.53 41.23 -3.24
N ASP A 527 12.64 41.37 -1.92
CA ASP A 527 13.07 40.26 -1.03
C ASP A 527 11.92 39.55 -0.31
N LEU A 528 10.81 40.25 -0.01
CA LEU A 528 9.74 39.75 0.87
C LEU A 528 8.43 39.52 0.12
N LYS A 529 7.96 38.27 0.11
CA LYS A 529 6.69 37.87 -0.47
C LYS A 529 5.80 37.19 0.55
N PHE A 530 4.51 37.53 0.58
CA PHE A 530 3.47 36.85 1.35
C PHE A 530 2.60 36.00 0.42
N THR A 531 2.21 34.84 0.91
CA THR A 531 1.30 33.91 0.23
C THR A 531 0.08 33.63 1.11
N LEU A 532 -1.11 33.76 0.53
CA LEU A 532 -2.37 33.36 1.14
C LEU A 532 -3.12 32.43 0.17
N GLY A 533 -3.39 31.21 0.59
CA GLY A 533 -4.10 30.22 -0.20
C GLY A 533 -5.33 29.68 0.52
N LEU A 534 -6.43 29.49 -0.20
CA LEU A 534 -7.68 28.89 0.29
C LEU A 534 -8.21 27.88 -0.72
N ARG A 535 -8.83 26.82 -0.20
CA ARG A 535 -9.54 25.81 -0.99
C ARG A 535 -10.78 25.35 -0.25
N GLN A 536 -11.90 25.28 -0.97
CA GLN A 536 -13.14 24.66 -0.53
C GLN A 536 -13.32 23.36 -1.32
N THR A 537 -13.37 22.22 -0.63
CA THR A 537 -13.57 20.89 -1.23
C THR A 537 -14.88 20.28 -0.75
N ARG A 538 -15.61 19.66 -1.66
CA ARG A 538 -16.83 18.91 -1.37
C ARG A 538 -16.73 17.50 -1.92
N ASP A 539 -16.65 16.51 -1.03
CA ASP A 539 -16.58 15.09 -1.33
C ASP A 539 -17.93 14.40 -1.09
N LYS A 540 -18.36 13.58 -2.03
CA LYS A 540 -19.50 12.68 -1.91
C LYS A 540 -19.01 11.27 -2.16
N LYS A 541 -19.16 10.40 -1.18
CA LYS A 541 -18.78 8.99 -1.22
C LYS A 541 -20.01 8.11 -1.12
N ALA A 542 -20.06 7.06 -1.92
CA ALA A 542 -21.12 6.06 -1.88
C ALA A 542 -20.55 4.65 -2.02
N VAL A 543 -21.05 3.72 -1.23
CA VAL A 543 -20.73 2.30 -1.25
C VAL A 543 -22.01 1.50 -1.33
N LYS A 544 -22.06 0.50 -2.22
CA LYS A 544 -23.06 -0.57 -2.11
C LYS A 544 -22.59 -1.59 -1.10
N ASN A 545 -23.42 -1.86 -0.11
CA ASN A 545 -23.09 -2.70 1.02
C ASN A 545 -23.55 -4.14 0.79
N TYR A 546 -22.61 -5.03 0.50
CA TYR A 546 -22.85 -6.46 0.45
C TYR A 546 -22.46 -7.09 1.79
N SER A 547 -23.28 -8.02 2.26
CA SER A 547 -23.03 -8.80 3.47
C SER A 547 -22.59 -10.20 3.08
N THR A 548 -21.48 -10.66 3.65
CA THR A 548 -21.06 -12.06 3.53
C THR A 548 -21.82 -12.89 4.54
N VAL A 549 -22.49 -13.93 4.07
CA VAL A 549 -23.24 -14.89 4.89
C VAL A 549 -22.58 -16.24 4.78
N LEU A 550 -21.80 -16.60 5.80
CA LEU A 550 -21.02 -17.82 5.80
C LEU A 550 -21.90 -19.05 6.11
N LEU A 551 -21.82 -20.08 5.29
CA LEU A 551 -22.50 -21.38 5.45
C LEU A 551 -24.03 -21.28 5.63
N ALA A 552 -24.64 -20.25 5.08
CA ALA A 552 -26.10 -20.07 5.06
C ALA A 552 -26.70 -20.45 3.70
N PRO A 553 -27.99 -20.80 3.63
CA PRO A 553 -28.68 -21.06 2.37
C PRO A 553 -28.59 -19.90 1.38
N GLY A 554 -28.46 -20.22 0.09
CA GLY A 554 -28.25 -19.27 -0.97
C GLY A 554 -26.80 -19.14 -1.37
N TYR A 555 -26.48 -18.05 -2.14
CA TYR A 555 -25.10 -17.71 -2.46
C TYR A 555 -24.53 -16.82 -1.36
N GLY A 556 -23.22 -16.95 -1.09
CA GLY A 556 -22.55 -16.36 0.07
C GLY A 556 -22.55 -14.84 0.17
N LEU A 557 -22.80 -14.13 -0.95
CA LEU A 557 -22.81 -12.68 -1.03
C LEU A 557 -24.22 -12.15 -1.30
N THR A 558 -24.74 -11.34 -0.38
CA THR A 558 -26.08 -10.74 -0.52
C THR A 558 -26.02 -9.24 -0.29
N LEU A 559 -26.81 -8.48 -1.08
CA LEU A 559 -27.00 -7.06 -0.82
C LEU A 559 -27.66 -6.88 0.56
N ASN A 560 -27.08 -6.02 1.42
CA ASN A 560 -27.61 -5.79 2.76
C ASN A 560 -29.07 -5.25 2.67
N PRO A 561 -30.07 -5.97 3.20
CA PRO A 561 -31.47 -5.60 3.00
C PRO A 561 -31.90 -4.35 3.79
N THR A 562 -31.21 -4.04 4.88
CA THR A 562 -31.55 -2.89 5.76
C THR A 562 -30.80 -1.61 5.39
N ASN A 563 -29.60 -1.73 4.80
CA ASN A 563 -28.79 -0.59 4.42
C ASN A 563 -27.98 -0.92 3.14
N PRO A 564 -28.66 -1.03 1.99
CA PRO A 564 -28.01 -1.44 0.74
C PRO A 564 -27.06 -0.39 0.18
N ASP A 565 -27.31 0.90 0.45
CA ASP A 565 -26.50 2.03 -0.03
C ASP A 565 -26.06 2.90 1.15
N GLN A 566 -24.76 2.94 1.39
CA GLN A 566 -24.15 3.83 2.38
C GLN A 566 -23.56 5.05 1.68
N ARG A 567 -23.77 6.22 2.26
CA ARG A 567 -23.30 7.50 1.72
C ARG A 567 -22.66 8.34 2.80
N ALA A 568 -21.58 9.02 2.45
CA ALA A 568 -20.92 10.00 3.29
C ALA A 568 -20.66 11.28 2.48
N ARG A 569 -20.74 12.44 3.13
CA ARG A 569 -20.46 13.75 2.52
C ARG A 569 -19.58 14.56 3.46
N PHE A 570 -18.55 15.15 2.88
CA PHE A 570 -17.62 16.03 3.58
C PHE A 570 -17.53 17.34 2.80
N THR A 571 -17.51 18.46 3.50
CA THR A 571 -17.34 19.80 2.90
C THR A 571 -16.36 20.54 3.77
N GLU A 572 -15.11 20.74 3.27
CA GLU A 572 -14.02 21.16 4.10
C GLU A 572 -13.24 22.31 3.46
N THR A 573 -12.79 23.23 4.31
CA THR A 573 -11.92 24.34 3.93
C THR A 573 -10.50 24.05 4.37
N THR A 574 -9.57 24.10 3.42
CA THR A 574 -8.12 24.03 3.66
C THR A 574 -7.46 25.31 3.16
N GLY A 575 -6.22 25.54 3.55
CA GLY A 575 -5.49 26.71 3.09
C GLY A 575 -4.11 26.79 3.69
N ARG A 576 -3.35 27.78 3.23
CA ARG A 576 -2.04 28.12 3.78
C ARG A 576 -1.86 29.63 3.85
N VAL A 577 -1.07 30.08 4.81
CA VAL A 577 -0.58 31.45 4.91
C VAL A 577 0.89 31.38 5.30
N GLY A 578 1.70 32.19 4.66
CA GLY A 578 3.13 32.25 4.93
C GLY A 578 3.83 33.36 4.21
N PHE A 579 5.12 33.40 4.39
CA PHE A 579 6.02 34.34 3.73
C PHE A 579 7.31 33.65 3.31
N ASP A 580 7.95 34.19 2.33
CA ASP A 580 9.31 33.89 1.92
C ASP A 580 10.12 35.21 1.83
N TYR A 581 11.39 35.12 2.26
CA TYR A 581 12.30 36.24 2.35
C TYR A 581 13.68 35.86 1.78
N LYS A 582 14.11 36.57 0.74
CA LYS A 582 15.47 36.49 0.20
C LYS A 582 16.41 37.24 1.13
N ALA A 583 17.27 36.54 1.83
CA ALA A 583 18.16 37.10 2.84
C ALA A 583 19.58 37.20 2.31
N ASN A 584 20.17 38.38 2.37
CA ASN A 584 21.60 38.56 2.09
C ASN A 584 22.40 38.36 3.40
N LEU A 585 23.00 37.17 3.56
CA LEU A 585 23.74 36.82 4.77
C LEU A 585 25.26 37.08 4.67
N GLY A 586 25.76 37.54 3.53
CA GLY A 586 27.16 37.86 3.32
C GLY A 586 28.14 36.69 3.26
N PHE A 587 27.70 35.47 3.62
CA PHE A 587 28.48 34.23 3.50
C PHE A 587 27.81 33.19 2.61
N THR A 588 26.62 33.52 2.08
CA THR A 588 25.88 32.72 1.10
C THR A 588 25.81 33.50 -0.22
N ASP A 589 25.71 32.78 -1.33
CA ASP A 589 25.49 33.35 -2.66
C ASP A 589 24.02 33.78 -2.80
N ASP A 590 23.10 32.92 -2.31
CA ASP A 590 21.66 33.15 -2.20
C ASP A 590 21.07 32.42 -1.01
N THR A 591 20.10 33.04 -0.34
CA THR A 591 19.38 32.41 0.79
C THR A 591 17.91 32.77 0.74
N LEU A 592 17.06 31.76 0.65
CA LEU A 592 15.62 31.85 0.84
C LEU A 592 15.26 31.37 2.24
N LEU A 593 14.68 32.25 3.06
CA LEU A 593 14.03 31.89 4.32
C LEU A 593 12.52 31.82 4.08
N TYR A 594 11.86 30.81 4.63
CA TYR A 594 10.41 30.71 4.54
C TYR A 594 9.77 30.19 5.82
N ALA A 595 8.54 30.62 6.06
CA ALA A 595 7.70 30.04 7.08
C ALA A 595 6.24 30.05 6.64
N PHE A 596 5.50 29.00 6.96
CA PHE A 596 4.08 28.94 6.69
C PHE A 596 3.31 28.13 7.73
N TYR A 597 2.04 28.46 7.87
CA TYR A 597 1.02 27.64 8.48
C TYR A 597 0.14 27.05 7.37
N SER A 598 -0.17 25.77 7.42
CA SER A 598 -1.08 25.13 6.48
C SER A 598 -2.05 24.18 7.17
N LYS A 599 -3.29 24.12 6.64
CA LYS A 599 -4.30 23.15 7.02
C LYS A 599 -4.50 22.18 5.85
N GLY A 600 -4.20 20.89 6.04
CA GLY A 600 -4.46 19.81 5.10
C GLY A 600 -5.70 19.01 5.49
N TYR A 601 -6.27 18.29 4.51
CA TYR A 601 -7.47 17.48 4.62
C TYR A 601 -7.33 16.16 3.89
N LYS A 602 -7.78 15.08 4.53
CA LYS A 602 -8.01 13.78 3.91
C LYS A 602 -9.43 13.33 4.24
N GLY A 603 -10.18 12.87 3.24
CA GLY A 603 -11.57 12.49 3.39
C GLY A 603 -11.79 11.37 4.40
N GLY A 604 -12.88 11.46 5.18
CA GLY A 604 -13.41 10.32 5.91
C GLY A 604 -13.98 9.27 4.93
N GLY A 605 -14.51 8.18 5.44
CA GLY A 605 -15.01 7.11 4.59
C GLY A 605 -16.08 6.26 5.26
N ILE A 606 -16.33 5.12 4.62
CA ILE A 606 -17.34 4.15 4.99
C ILE A 606 -16.63 2.85 5.34
N ASN A 607 -16.89 2.28 6.51
CA ASN A 607 -16.38 0.98 6.91
C ASN A 607 -17.19 -0.12 6.22
N PRO A 608 -16.60 -0.92 5.32
CA PRO A 608 -17.33 -1.93 4.56
C PRO A 608 -17.70 -3.13 5.44
N GLY A 609 -18.82 -3.77 5.09
CA GLY A 609 -19.20 -5.06 5.67
C GLY A 609 -19.58 -5.04 7.15
N VAL A 610 -19.76 -3.87 7.77
CA VAL A 610 -20.20 -3.78 9.16
C VAL A 610 -21.72 -4.08 9.23
N PRO A 611 -22.14 -5.16 9.92
CA PRO A 611 -23.56 -5.42 10.10
C PRO A 611 -24.24 -4.25 10.81
N ALA A 612 -25.47 -3.94 10.38
CA ALA A 612 -26.29 -2.94 11.07
C ALA A 612 -26.47 -3.37 12.55
N GLY A 613 -26.06 -2.49 13.49
CA GLY A 613 -26.17 -2.77 14.92
C GLY A 613 -24.97 -3.50 15.54
N ALA A 614 -23.87 -3.67 14.82
CA ALA A 614 -22.61 -4.16 15.42
C ALA A 614 -22.17 -3.20 16.54
N ILE A 615 -22.08 -3.74 17.77
CA ILE A 615 -21.76 -2.94 18.98
C ILE A 615 -20.32 -2.43 18.86
N GLY A 616 -20.14 -1.11 19.04
CA GLY A 616 -18.83 -0.47 19.10
C GLY A 616 -18.16 -0.20 17.76
N ILE A 617 -18.78 -0.52 16.62
CA ILE A 617 -18.22 -0.27 15.28
C ILE A 617 -19.04 0.76 14.53
N SER A 618 -18.43 1.90 14.22
CA SER A 618 -19.08 2.94 13.38
C SER A 618 -19.15 2.50 11.91
N GLN A 619 -20.27 2.76 11.25
CA GLN A 619 -20.41 2.54 9.81
C GLN A 619 -19.54 3.50 8.98
N THR A 620 -19.16 4.64 9.55
CA THR A 620 -18.31 5.64 8.90
C THR A 620 -17.18 6.02 9.82
N PHE A 621 -16.08 6.49 9.24
CA PHE A 621 -14.97 7.09 9.96
C PHE A 621 -14.80 8.55 9.54
N ALA A 622 -14.29 9.37 10.47
CA ALA A 622 -14.19 10.82 10.28
C ALA A 622 -13.04 11.20 9.32
N PRO A 623 -13.08 12.43 8.76
CA PRO A 623 -11.94 13.01 8.06
C PRO A 623 -10.73 13.21 8.96
N GLU A 624 -9.56 13.28 8.32
CA GLU A 624 -8.33 13.72 8.96
C GLU A 624 -8.03 15.18 8.64
N PHE A 625 -7.48 15.87 9.63
CA PHE A 625 -6.96 17.23 9.47
C PHE A 625 -5.55 17.34 10.03
N VAL A 626 -4.68 17.99 9.27
CA VAL A 626 -3.36 18.36 9.76
C VAL A 626 -3.23 19.87 9.82
N ASN A 627 -2.91 20.41 11.01
CA ASN A 627 -2.49 21.78 11.19
C ASN A 627 -0.97 21.79 11.31
N ALA A 628 -0.30 22.37 10.34
CA ALA A 628 1.13 22.30 10.18
C ALA A 628 1.77 23.70 10.27
N ILE A 629 2.85 23.78 11.04
CA ILE A 629 3.79 24.90 10.99
C ILE A 629 5.08 24.34 10.42
N GLU A 630 5.63 25.04 9.41
CA GLU A 630 6.91 24.70 8.79
C GLU A 630 7.76 25.99 8.65
N ILE A 631 9.05 25.85 8.96
CA ILE A 631 10.06 26.89 8.82
C ILE A 631 11.25 26.24 8.10
N GLY A 632 11.78 26.92 7.09
CA GLY A 632 12.92 26.39 6.37
C GLY A 632 13.82 27.46 5.76
N THR A 633 14.98 26.98 5.31
CA THR A 633 15.94 27.78 4.55
C THR A 633 16.47 26.99 3.37
N LYS A 634 16.68 27.67 2.28
CA LYS A 634 17.37 27.15 1.09
C LYS A 634 18.54 28.05 0.78
N ASN A 635 19.72 27.46 0.69
CA ASN A 635 20.96 28.20 0.57
C ASN A 635 21.79 27.69 -0.59
N THR A 636 22.30 28.61 -1.37
CA THR A 636 23.37 28.43 -2.35
C THR A 636 24.63 29.07 -1.79
N LEU A 637 25.76 28.35 -1.77
CA LEU A 637 27.01 28.79 -1.17
C LEU A 637 28.20 28.45 -2.08
N ALA A 638 29.30 29.12 -1.83
CA ALA A 638 30.60 28.85 -2.43
C ALA A 638 30.54 28.91 -3.98
N ASP A 639 30.03 30.01 -4.51
CA ASP A 639 29.84 30.29 -5.95
C ASP A 639 29.00 29.18 -6.64
N GLY A 640 27.89 28.74 -6.01
CA GLY A 640 26.97 27.72 -6.53
C GLY A 640 27.46 26.28 -6.42
N SER A 641 28.58 26.02 -5.75
CA SER A 641 29.12 24.67 -5.58
C SER A 641 28.51 23.88 -4.43
N VAL A 642 27.74 24.53 -3.55
CA VAL A 642 27.05 23.91 -2.41
C VAL A 642 25.60 24.35 -2.39
N LEU A 643 24.67 23.39 -2.37
CA LEU A 643 23.28 23.58 -2.00
C LEU A 643 23.06 22.97 -0.63
N LEU A 644 22.45 23.76 0.29
CA LEU A 644 22.15 23.31 1.66
C LEU A 644 20.78 23.79 2.07
N ASN A 645 19.85 22.88 2.17
CA ASN A 645 18.47 23.15 2.54
C ASN A 645 18.14 22.50 3.88
N ALA A 646 17.48 23.23 4.77
CA ALA A 646 17.03 22.75 6.07
C ALA A 646 15.57 23.13 6.31
N THR A 647 14.81 22.22 6.88
CA THR A 647 13.39 22.41 7.20
C THR A 647 13.09 21.84 8.57
N GLY A 648 12.42 22.62 9.43
CA GLY A 648 11.83 22.19 10.69
C GLY A 648 10.31 22.24 10.57
N PHE A 649 9.60 21.25 11.15
CA PHE A 649 8.15 21.16 11.08
C PHE A 649 7.52 20.64 12.37
N ARG A 650 6.27 21.09 12.60
CA ARG A 650 5.42 20.59 13.70
C ARG A 650 3.97 20.51 13.21
N TYR A 651 3.34 19.36 13.46
CA TYR A 651 1.97 19.07 13.07
C TYR A 651 1.11 18.66 14.27
N ASP A 652 -0.04 19.30 14.39
CA ASP A 652 -1.16 18.80 15.19
C ASP A 652 -2.10 18.05 14.25
N TYR A 653 -2.10 16.72 14.36
CA TYR A 653 -2.88 15.84 13.52
C TYR A 653 -4.16 15.41 14.23
N LYS A 654 -5.31 15.72 13.64
CA LYS A 654 -6.63 15.37 14.15
C LYS A 654 -7.25 14.27 13.33
N GLY A 655 -7.68 13.21 14.04
CA GLY A 655 -8.40 12.11 13.44
C GLY A 655 -7.57 11.25 12.47
N TYR A 656 -6.27 11.05 12.71
CA TYR A 656 -5.42 10.14 11.92
C TYR A 656 -6.09 8.76 11.81
N GLN A 657 -6.28 8.28 10.60
CA GLN A 657 -7.02 7.04 10.31
C GLN A 657 -6.10 5.83 10.41
N ILE A 658 -6.45 4.91 11.29
CA ILE A 658 -5.82 3.61 11.44
C ILE A 658 -6.82 2.51 11.13
N SER A 659 -6.35 1.35 10.73
CA SER A 659 -7.18 0.19 10.46
C SER A 659 -6.83 -0.98 11.36
N LYS A 660 -7.86 -1.71 11.76
CA LYS A 660 -7.75 -3.04 12.38
C LYS A 660 -8.72 -4.00 11.71
N ILE A 661 -8.49 -5.28 11.79
CA ILE A 661 -9.41 -6.29 11.27
C ILE A 661 -10.21 -6.88 12.44
N VAL A 662 -11.51 -6.75 12.36
CA VAL A 662 -12.46 -7.28 13.34
C VAL A 662 -13.50 -8.13 12.60
N ASN A 663 -13.69 -9.37 13.03
CA ASN A 663 -14.63 -10.30 12.39
C ASN A 663 -14.43 -10.34 10.86
N ARG A 664 -13.20 -10.51 10.40
CA ARG A 664 -12.80 -10.56 8.98
C ARG A 664 -12.98 -9.24 8.21
N THR A 665 -13.52 -8.21 8.82
CA THR A 665 -13.79 -6.91 8.20
C THR A 665 -12.75 -5.89 8.65
N SER A 666 -12.25 -5.09 7.69
CA SER A 666 -11.41 -3.94 7.99
C SER A 666 -12.25 -2.81 8.56
N VAL A 667 -11.92 -2.38 9.78
CA VAL A 667 -12.57 -1.28 10.48
C VAL A 667 -11.56 -0.15 10.63
N ASN A 668 -11.93 1.04 10.20
CA ASN A 668 -11.12 2.24 10.34
C ASN A 668 -11.59 3.06 11.54
N GLU A 669 -10.62 3.52 12.32
CA GLU A 669 -10.78 4.35 13.50
C GLU A 669 -9.96 5.64 13.36
N ASN A 670 -10.33 6.67 14.12
CA ASN A 670 -9.63 7.94 14.11
C ASN A 670 -8.91 8.15 15.45
N VAL A 671 -7.63 8.52 15.40
CA VAL A 671 -6.81 8.86 16.57
C VAL A 671 -6.12 10.20 16.37
N ASP A 672 -5.97 11.00 17.42
CA ASP A 672 -5.20 12.24 17.35
C ASP A 672 -3.71 11.94 17.49
N ALA A 673 -2.86 12.71 16.82
CA ALA A 673 -1.41 12.56 16.89
C ALA A 673 -0.68 13.90 16.85
N LYS A 674 0.55 13.91 17.37
CA LYS A 674 1.51 15.02 17.26
C LYS A 674 2.74 14.54 16.52
N ILE A 675 3.18 15.32 15.55
CA ILE A 675 4.34 15.01 14.72
C ILE A 675 5.27 16.22 14.69
N TRP A 676 6.56 16.02 14.87
CA TRP A 676 7.56 17.06 14.68
C TRP A 676 8.89 16.46 14.22
N GLY A 677 9.69 17.28 13.58
CA GLY A 677 10.98 16.81 13.09
C GLY A 677 11.73 17.88 12.34
N PHE A 678 12.86 17.46 11.78
CA PHE A 678 13.64 18.27 10.86
C PHE A 678 14.18 17.46 9.71
N GLU A 679 14.54 18.14 8.63
CA GLU A 679 15.10 17.57 7.40
C GLU A 679 16.26 18.44 6.94
N LEU A 680 17.33 17.80 6.50
CA LEU A 680 18.50 18.43 5.90
C LEU A 680 18.77 17.76 4.56
N GLU A 681 18.98 18.56 3.52
CA GLU A 681 19.37 18.09 2.19
C GLU A 681 20.56 18.92 1.71
N SER A 682 21.60 18.27 1.23
CA SER A 682 22.79 18.93 0.72
C SER A 682 23.31 18.27 -0.55
N ILE A 683 23.76 19.10 -1.47
CA ILE A 683 24.55 18.70 -2.63
C ILE A 683 25.83 19.55 -2.61
N TRP A 684 26.97 18.94 -2.78
CA TRP A 684 28.25 19.60 -2.78
C TRP A 684 29.15 19.13 -3.93
N SER A 685 29.67 20.05 -4.73
CA SER A 685 30.62 19.82 -5.83
C SER A 685 31.95 20.52 -5.52
N PRO A 686 32.80 19.95 -4.60
CA PRO A 686 34.03 20.59 -4.15
C PRO A 686 35.07 20.79 -5.26
N VAL A 687 35.04 19.92 -6.25
CA VAL A 687 35.84 20.01 -7.49
C VAL A 687 34.99 19.51 -8.65
N ARG A 688 35.34 19.89 -9.88
CA ARG A 688 34.60 19.58 -11.11
C ARG A 688 34.08 18.15 -11.24
N ASN A 689 34.87 17.20 -10.82
CA ASN A 689 34.62 15.78 -11.06
C ASN A 689 34.01 15.07 -9.86
N LEU A 690 33.86 15.72 -8.70
CA LEU A 690 33.33 15.15 -7.47
C LEU A 690 32.00 15.80 -7.10
N LYS A 691 30.96 14.99 -7.00
CA LYS A 691 29.65 15.38 -6.50
C LYS A 691 29.29 14.54 -5.29
N LEU A 692 28.98 15.20 -4.18
CA LEU A 692 28.52 14.59 -2.94
C LEU A 692 27.07 14.99 -2.71
N ASN A 693 26.26 14.10 -2.16
CA ASN A 693 24.92 14.44 -1.69
C ASN A 693 24.66 13.76 -0.34
N ALA A 694 23.91 14.44 0.50
CA ALA A 694 23.47 13.91 1.79
C ALA A 694 22.07 14.37 2.12
N THR A 695 21.29 13.45 2.70
CA THR A 695 19.97 13.77 3.28
C THR A 695 19.91 13.18 4.68
N VAL A 696 19.34 13.94 5.62
CA VAL A 696 19.11 13.51 7.01
C VAL A 696 17.70 13.93 7.38
N GLY A 697 16.92 12.98 7.88
CA GLY A 697 15.60 13.22 8.45
C GLY A 697 15.53 12.75 9.89
N TYR A 698 15.00 13.59 10.76
CA TYR A 698 14.55 13.22 12.11
C TYR A 698 13.06 13.38 12.22
N LEU A 699 12.39 12.36 12.76
CA LEU A 699 10.94 12.32 12.91
C LEU A 699 10.58 11.82 14.30
N ASN A 700 9.69 12.54 14.97
CA ASN A 700 9.07 12.12 16.21
C ASN A 700 7.56 12.18 16.07
N THR A 701 6.89 11.06 16.27
CA THR A 701 5.44 10.93 16.18
C THR A 701 4.90 10.41 17.50
N LYS A 702 3.75 10.93 17.96
CA LYS A 702 3.10 10.46 19.19
C LYS A 702 1.58 10.50 19.04
N ILE A 703 0.93 9.40 19.34
CA ILE A 703 -0.53 9.34 19.52
C ILE A 703 -0.92 10.17 20.75
N GLY A 704 -2.04 10.86 20.65
CA GLY A 704 -2.57 11.73 21.71
C GLY A 704 -2.99 10.97 22.96
N ASP A 705 -3.24 11.72 24.02
CA ASP A 705 -3.64 11.15 25.31
C ASP A 705 -5.09 10.63 25.28
N GLY A 706 -5.37 9.60 26.08
CA GLY A 706 -6.71 9.02 26.24
C GLY A 706 -7.17 8.14 25.08
N VAL A 707 -6.28 7.83 24.13
CA VAL A 707 -6.57 6.95 22.99
C VAL A 707 -6.33 5.50 23.39
N SER A 708 -7.29 4.63 23.07
CA SER A 708 -7.16 3.18 23.28
C SER A 708 -7.83 2.40 22.15
N SER A 709 -7.33 1.20 21.86
CA SER A 709 -7.92 0.29 20.85
C SER A 709 -7.62 -1.16 21.25
N ILE A 710 -8.48 -2.11 20.80
CA ILE A 710 -8.28 -3.53 21.11
C ILE A 710 -7.19 -4.09 20.18
N ASP A 711 -6.11 -4.59 20.78
CA ASP A 711 -5.12 -5.38 20.05
C ASP A 711 -5.62 -6.82 19.85
N THR A 712 -5.95 -7.17 18.63
CA THR A 712 -6.46 -8.50 18.27
C THR A 712 -5.46 -9.63 18.58
N MET A 713 -4.16 -9.34 18.58
CA MET A 713 -3.11 -10.29 18.92
C MET A 713 -3.03 -10.55 20.43
N ASN A 714 -3.44 -9.60 21.28
CA ASN A 714 -3.36 -9.69 22.75
C ASN A 714 -4.63 -9.12 23.42
N ARG A 715 -5.78 -9.75 23.15
CA ARG A 715 -7.09 -9.29 23.64
C ARG A 715 -7.22 -9.27 25.15
N THR A 716 -6.45 -10.08 25.88
CA THR A 716 -6.48 -10.10 27.36
C THR A 716 -5.49 -9.13 28.00
N GLN A 717 -4.64 -8.48 27.21
CA GLN A 717 -3.48 -7.69 27.68
C GLN A 717 -2.66 -8.49 28.72
N SER A 718 -2.52 -9.80 28.45
CA SER A 718 -1.80 -10.76 29.30
C SER A 718 -2.37 -10.94 30.72
N ASN A 719 -3.62 -10.53 30.97
CA ASN A 719 -4.27 -10.73 32.26
C ASN A 719 -4.77 -12.20 32.39
N PRO A 720 -4.25 -12.99 33.36
CA PRO A 720 -4.58 -14.40 33.52
C PRO A 720 -6.01 -14.65 34.03
N ALA A 721 -6.73 -13.62 34.48
CA ALA A 721 -8.12 -13.72 34.88
C ALA A 721 -9.07 -13.97 33.70
N TYR A 722 -8.56 -13.85 32.47
CA TYR A 722 -9.34 -13.98 31.24
C TYR A 722 -8.70 -14.93 30.26
N THR A 723 -9.54 -15.65 29.52
CA THR A 723 -9.18 -16.69 28.55
C THR A 723 -9.77 -16.33 27.18
N VAL A 724 -8.97 -16.46 26.13
CA VAL A 724 -9.42 -16.33 24.74
C VAL A 724 -10.12 -17.60 24.31
N VAL A 725 -11.29 -17.46 23.68
CA VAL A 725 -12.11 -18.59 23.19
C VAL A 725 -12.52 -18.32 21.74
N LYS A 726 -12.57 -19.36 20.90
CA LYS A 726 -13.07 -19.27 19.53
C LYS A 726 -14.58 -19.25 19.46
N VAL A 727 -15.11 -18.38 18.62
CA VAL A 727 -16.56 -18.29 18.34
C VAL A 727 -17.02 -19.48 17.49
N GLY A 728 -18.12 -20.11 17.89
CA GLY A 728 -18.68 -21.29 17.22
C GLY A 728 -19.45 -20.97 15.93
N PRO A 729 -19.84 -22.02 15.19
CA PRO A 729 -20.36 -21.90 13.83
C PRO A 729 -21.78 -21.33 13.73
N GLN A 730 -22.46 -21.11 14.83
CA GLN A 730 -23.84 -20.55 14.82
C GLN A 730 -23.85 -19.03 14.90
N ALA A 731 -22.72 -18.38 15.06
CA ALA A 731 -22.59 -16.93 15.06
C ALA A 731 -22.08 -16.40 13.71
N SER A 732 -22.50 -15.20 13.34
CA SER A 732 -21.96 -14.52 12.14
C SER A 732 -20.44 -14.29 12.22
N SER A 733 -19.88 -14.31 13.43
CA SER A 733 -18.47 -14.12 13.74
C SER A 733 -17.70 -15.46 13.93
N VAL A 734 -18.20 -16.57 13.39
CA VAL A 734 -17.56 -17.89 13.53
C VAL A 734 -16.05 -17.85 13.22
N GLY A 735 -15.24 -18.47 14.09
CA GLY A 735 -13.79 -18.48 14.01
C GLY A 735 -13.10 -17.22 14.58
N ALA A 736 -13.82 -16.13 14.88
CA ALA A 736 -13.27 -14.99 15.61
C ALA A 736 -12.92 -15.38 17.06
N ASN A 737 -12.19 -14.49 17.76
CA ASN A 737 -11.86 -14.66 19.17
C ASN A 737 -12.81 -13.83 20.04
N CYS A 738 -13.23 -14.37 21.19
CA CYS A 738 -13.81 -13.62 22.29
C CYS A 738 -13.02 -13.86 23.58
N VAL A 739 -13.32 -13.08 24.60
CA VAL A 739 -12.68 -13.16 25.92
C VAL A 739 -13.71 -13.55 26.95
N LEU A 740 -13.42 -14.57 27.74
CA LEU A 740 -14.28 -15.06 28.82
C LEU A 740 -13.48 -15.12 30.14
N ASN A 741 -14.15 -15.04 31.27
CA ASN A 741 -13.51 -15.18 32.58
C ASN A 741 -12.91 -16.58 32.77
N THR A 742 -11.65 -16.66 33.19
CA THR A 742 -10.88 -17.90 33.33
C THR A 742 -11.53 -18.86 34.34
N VAL A 743 -12.06 -18.35 35.46
CA VAL A 743 -12.74 -19.18 36.49
C VAL A 743 -14.02 -19.79 35.91
N GLY A 744 -14.80 -19.00 35.15
CA GLY A 744 -15.99 -19.48 34.45
C GLY A 744 -15.67 -20.54 33.40
N VAL A 745 -14.63 -20.35 32.61
CA VAL A 745 -14.13 -21.35 31.63
C VAL A 745 -13.72 -22.63 32.36
N ALA A 746 -12.96 -22.54 33.45
CA ALA A 746 -12.53 -23.66 34.25
C ALA A 746 -13.74 -24.46 34.83
N THR A 747 -14.78 -23.74 35.30
CA THR A 747 -16.02 -24.35 35.82
C THR A 747 -16.75 -25.15 34.74
N ILE A 748 -16.87 -24.59 33.52
CA ILE A 748 -17.49 -25.28 32.36
C ILE A 748 -16.68 -26.50 31.93
N LEU A 749 -15.35 -26.41 31.93
CA LEU A 749 -14.46 -27.55 31.63
C LEU A 749 -14.61 -28.65 32.72
N GLY A 750 -14.61 -28.25 33.99
CA GLY A 750 -14.79 -29.18 35.12
C GLY A 750 -16.15 -29.87 35.11
N ALA A 751 -17.18 -29.24 34.57
CA ALA A 751 -18.50 -29.85 34.35
C ALA A 751 -18.57 -30.74 33.10
N GLY A 752 -17.46 -30.96 32.37
CA GLY A 752 -17.46 -31.76 31.14
C GLY A 752 -18.13 -31.07 29.93
N ALA A 753 -18.50 -29.78 30.07
CA ALA A 753 -19.25 -29.01 29.06
C ALA A 753 -18.34 -28.15 28.14
N GLY A 754 -17.04 -28.42 28.09
CA GLY A 754 -16.06 -27.64 27.32
C GLY A 754 -16.40 -27.49 25.84
N ALA A 755 -17.08 -28.43 25.23
CA ALA A 755 -17.55 -28.37 23.85
C ALA A 755 -18.57 -27.24 23.60
N THR A 756 -19.17 -26.68 24.65
CA THR A 756 -20.16 -25.59 24.53
C THR A 756 -19.53 -24.18 24.56
N LEU A 757 -18.27 -24.05 24.96
CA LEU A 757 -17.56 -22.76 25.07
C LEU A 757 -17.60 -21.88 23.81
N PRO A 758 -17.48 -22.43 22.58
CA PRO A 758 -17.55 -21.60 21.36
C PRO A 758 -18.84 -20.80 21.22
N TRP A 759 -19.94 -21.28 21.79
CA TRP A 759 -21.23 -20.54 21.75
C TRP A 759 -21.36 -19.49 22.86
N ALA A 760 -20.54 -19.56 23.89
CA ALA A 760 -20.57 -18.56 24.96
C ALA A 760 -20.19 -17.16 24.45
N CYS A 761 -19.43 -17.05 23.37
CA CYS A 761 -19.08 -15.78 22.74
C CYS A 761 -20.28 -14.96 22.23
N THR A 762 -21.48 -15.51 22.20
CA THR A 762 -22.72 -14.81 21.84
C THR A 762 -23.34 -14.04 23.03
N GLY A 763 -22.79 -14.19 24.23
CA GLY A 763 -23.28 -13.57 25.45
C GLY A 763 -24.20 -14.48 26.29
N ALA A 764 -24.44 -14.10 27.54
CA ALA A 764 -25.09 -14.95 28.53
C ALA A 764 -26.48 -15.45 28.11
N ALA A 765 -27.35 -14.58 27.62
CA ALA A 765 -28.72 -14.94 27.25
C ALA A 765 -28.75 -15.91 26.03
N ALA A 766 -27.97 -15.62 25.00
CA ALA A 766 -27.90 -16.47 23.81
C ALA A 766 -27.23 -17.80 24.11
N TYR A 767 -26.21 -17.80 24.99
CA TYR A 767 -25.55 -19.03 25.46
C TYR A 767 -26.51 -19.91 26.26
N GLN A 768 -27.31 -19.34 27.17
CA GLN A 768 -28.33 -20.07 27.91
C GLN A 768 -29.39 -20.70 26.96
N ALA A 769 -29.83 -19.92 25.96
CA ALA A 769 -30.78 -20.40 24.96
C ALA A 769 -30.19 -21.57 24.16
N PHE A 770 -28.93 -21.48 23.71
CA PHE A 770 -28.23 -22.57 23.04
C PHE A 770 -28.15 -23.83 23.91
N LEU A 771 -27.77 -23.69 25.20
CA LEU A 771 -27.60 -24.81 26.12
C LEU A 771 -28.91 -25.57 26.36
N SER A 772 -30.06 -24.86 26.40
CA SER A 772 -31.38 -25.48 26.65
C SER A 772 -32.08 -25.96 25.37
N THR A 773 -31.67 -25.51 24.18
CA THR A 773 -32.26 -25.94 22.92
C THR A 773 -31.95 -27.44 22.68
N PRO A 774 -32.94 -28.26 22.25
CA PRO A 774 -32.69 -29.68 21.95
C PRO A 774 -31.59 -29.88 20.90
N ALA A 775 -30.82 -30.95 21.05
CA ALA A 775 -29.72 -31.26 20.11
C ALA A 775 -30.23 -31.48 18.68
N ALA A 776 -31.42 -32.09 18.51
CA ALA A 776 -32.06 -32.20 17.19
C ALA A 776 -32.40 -30.90 16.52
N ALA A 777 -32.50 -29.78 17.29
CA ALA A 777 -32.68 -28.42 16.80
C ALA A 777 -31.39 -27.57 16.78
N GLY A 778 -30.24 -28.26 16.93
CA GLY A 778 -28.91 -27.59 16.85
C GLY A 778 -28.41 -27.01 18.17
N GLY A 779 -29.05 -27.26 19.29
CA GLY A 779 -28.61 -26.87 20.64
C GLY A 779 -27.83 -27.92 21.37
N ALA A 780 -27.54 -27.69 22.67
CA ALA A 780 -26.84 -28.65 23.55
C ALA A 780 -27.78 -29.61 24.26
N GLY A 781 -29.07 -29.33 24.31
CA GLY A 781 -30.09 -30.21 24.89
C GLY A 781 -29.99 -30.43 26.42
N LEU A 782 -29.42 -29.45 27.13
CA LEU A 782 -29.26 -29.55 28.58
C LEU A 782 -30.55 -29.17 29.33
N PRO A 783 -30.80 -29.74 30.55
CA PRO A 783 -31.86 -29.29 31.41
C PRO A 783 -31.77 -27.77 31.70
N ALA A 784 -32.92 -27.10 31.76
CA ALA A 784 -32.98 -25.61 31.92
C ALA A 784 -32.20 -25.13 33.15
N ALA A 785 -32.23 -25.85 34.26
CA ALA A 785 -31.46 -25.48 35.46
C ALA A 785 -29.95 -25.58 35.23
N THR A 786 -29.48 -26.62 34.52
CA THR A 786 -28.05 -26.76 34.16
C THR A 786 -27.63 -25.71 33.18
N ALA A 787 -28.45 -25.43 32.17
CA ALA A 787 -28.22 -24.36 31.19
C ALA A 787 -28.10 -22.98 31.87
N ALA A 788 -29.03 -22.68 32.77
CA ALA A 788 -29.00 -21.43 33.56
C ALA A 788 -27.75 -21.37 34.45
N PHE A 789 -27.37 -22.45 35.11
CA PHE A 789 -26.15 -22.49 35.92
C PHE A 789 -24.92 -22.20 35.06
N LEU A 790 -24.73 -22.91 33.96
CA LEU A 790 -23.56 -22.68 33.06
C LEU A 790 -23.51 -21.31 32.48
N ALA A 791 -24.64 -20.71 32.10
CA ALA A 791 -24.70 -19.39 31.53
C ALA A 791 -24.52 -18.24 32.53
N ASN A 792 -25.07 -18.37 33.76
CA ASN A 792 -25.19 -17.23 34.67
C ASN A 792 -24.44 -17.42 36.00
N SER A 793 -24.31 -18.64 36.53
CA SER A 793 -23.78 -18.91 37.87
C SER A 793 -22.28 -19.23 37.90
N THR A 794 -21.66 -19.45 36.73
CA THR A 794 -20.22 -19.76 36.63
C THR A 794 -19.32 -18.56 36.72
N GLY A 795 -19.87 -17.32 36.65
CA GLY A 795 -19.09 -16.10 36.52
C GLY A 795 -18.41 -15.94 35.15
N LEU A 796 -18.81 -16.73 34.14
CA LEU A 796 -18.18 -16.72 32.79
C LEU A 796 -18.14 -15.34 32.16
N PHE A 797 -19.15 -14.50 32.39
CA PHE A 797 -19.31 -13.15 31.85
C PHE A 797 -19.02 -12.06 32.89
N ASN A 798 -18.32 -12.38 33.98
CA ASN A 798 -17.92 -11.38 34.98
C ASN A 798 -16.68 -10.64 34.48
N TYR A 799 -16.88 -9.45 33.96
CA TYR A 799 -15.82 -8.56 33.50
C TYR A 799 -15.60 -7.44 34.52
N ALA A 800 -14.34 -7.11 34.77
CA ALA A 800 -13.92 -6.01 35.63
C ALA A 800 -12.92 -5.10 34.86
N ASN A 801 -12.77 -3.88 35.34
CA ASN A 801 -11.73 -2.95 34.88
C ASN A 801 -11.70 -2.72 33.34
N GLY A 802 -12.86 -2.57 32.73
CA GLY A 802 -12.96 -2.26 31.30
C GLY A 802 -12.80 -3.46 30.37
N PHE A 803 -12.73 -4.69 30.90
CA PHE A 803 -12.84 -5.90 30.08
C PHE A 803 -14.26 -6.09 29.57
N SER A 804 -14.36 -6.69 28.40
CA SER A 804 -15.62 -7.09 27.76
C SER A 804 -15.43 -8.40 27.00
N ILE A 805 -16.48 -8.89 26.38
CA ILE A 805 -16.40 -10.07 25.50
C ILE A 805 -15.45 -9.86 24.31
N GLU A 806 -15.20 -8.61 23.90
CA GLU A 806 -14.24 -8.25 22.86
C GLU A 806 -12.79 -8.24 23.37
N GLY A 807 -12.57 -8.13 24.65
CA GLY A 807 -11.28 -8.00 25.32
C GLY A 807 -11.10 -6.64 26.00
N VAL A 808 -9.86 -6.28 26.31
CA VAL A 808 -9.49 -4.98 26.86
C VAL A 808 -8.76 -4.16 25.80
N ALA A 809 -9.10 -2.89 25.74
CA ALA A 809 -8.39 -1.96 24.87
C ALA A 809 -7.00 -1.64 25.45
N ALA A 810 -5.96 -1.81 24.62
CA ALA A 810 -4.62 -1.35 24.93
C ALA A 810 -4.56 0.18 24.93
N ASN A 811 -3.85 0.77 25.85
CA ASN A 811 -3.58 2.21 25.86
C ASN A 811 -2.56 2.56 24.76
N LEU A 812 -2.96 3.43 23.84
CA LEU A 812 -2.11 3.88 22.74
C LEU A 812 -1.46 5.25 23.00
N SER A 813 -1.76 5.90 24.14
CA SER A 813 -1.26 7.25 24.45
C SER A 813 0.27 7.29 24.45
N GLY A 814 0.83 8.18 23.65
CA GLY A 814 2.28 8.35 23.52
C GLY A 814 2.99 7.38 22.59
N ASN A 815 2.29 6.38 22.03
CA ASN A 815 2.85 5.44 21.05
C ASN A 815 3.20 6.16 19.74
N GLU A 816 4.19 5.62 19.03
CA GLU A 816 4.61 6.10 17.72
C GLU A 816 3.61 5.69 16.63
N LEU A 817 3.49 6.51 15.59
CA LEU A 817 2.74 6.13 14.38
C LEU A 817 3.48 5.01 13.61
N PRO A 818 2.74 4.13 12.92
CA PRO A 818 3.34 3.06 12.15
C PRO A 818 4.29 3.55 11.05
N ASN A 819 5.35 2.79 10.77
CA ASN A 819 6.35 3.04 9.72
C ASN A 819 6.97 4.45 9.80
N SER A 820 7.23 4.92 11.02
CA SER A 820 7.76 6.26 11.32
C SER A 820 9.13 6.17 12.00
N PRO A 821 10.19 5.79 11.27
CA PRO A 821 11.52 5.69 11.87
C PRO A 821 12.00 7.06 12.36
N HIS A 822 12.63 7.11 13.53
CA HIS A 822 13.17 8.37 14.08
C HIS A 822 14.24 9.00 13.19
N TRP A 823 15.08 8.17 12.58
CA TRP A 823 16.18 8.65 11.73
C TRP A 823 16.16 7.97 10.38
N THR A 824 16.28 8.78 9.33
CA THR A 824 16.59 8.36 7.97
C THR A 824 17.79 9.15 7.48
N THR A 825 18.78 8.47 6.91
CA THR A 825 19.99 9.11 6.40
C THR A 825 20.34 8.48 5.06
N SER A 826 20.67 9.31 4.07
CA SER A 826 21.22 8.88 2.80
C SER A 826 22.46 9.70 2.49
N VAL A 827 23.52 9.07 2.00
CA VAL A 827 24.73 9.73 1.51
C VAL A 827 25.13 9.13 0.18
N GLY A 828 25.55 9.97 -0.75
CA GLY A 828 26.06 9.55 -2.05
C GLY A 828 27.32 10.29 -2.43
N ALA A 829 28.21 9.60 -3.12
CA ALA A 829 29.43 10.18 -3.67
C ALA A 829 29.61 9.71 -5.11
N GLN A 830 29.92 10.64 -6.00
CA GLN A 830 30.14 10.40 -7.42
C GLN A 830 31.43 11.07 -7.85
N TYR A 831 32.31 10.32 -8.52
CA TYR A 831 33.52 10.87 -9.12
C TYR A 831 33.61 10.48 -10.59
N THR A 832 33.86 11.48 -11.45
CA THR A 832 34.03 11.28 -12.90
C THR A 832 35.50 11.39 -13.30
N PHE A 833 36.00 10.37 -13.94
CA PHE A 833 37.35 10.28 -14.51
C PHE A 833 37.27 10.59 -15.99
N GLU A 834 38.07 11.56 -16.44
CA GLU A 834 38.26 11.80 -17.87
C GLU A 834 39.25 10.78 -18.40
N LEU A 835 38.87 10.05 -19.45
CA LEU A 835 39.68 9.03 -20.09
C LEU A 835 40.13 9.45 -21.49
N SER A 836 41.11 8.78 -22.05
CA SER A 836 41.59 9.06 -23.42
C SER A 836 40.51 8.77 -24.47
N GLY A 837 40.56 9.48 -25.59
CA GLY A 837 39.66 9.29 -26.73
C GLY A 837 38.23 9.81 -26.49
N GLY A 838 38.04 10.76 -25.57
CA GLY A 838 36.74 11.39 -25.30
C GLY A 838 35.76 10.49 -24.50
N TRP A 839 36.25 9.47 -23.83
CA TRP A 839 35.49 8.69 -22.84
C TRP A 839 35.55 9.34 -21.48
N SER A 840 34.49 9.17 -20.70
CA SER A 840 34.54 9.41 -19.26
C SER A 840 34.06 8.18 -18.50
N ALA A 841 34.57 8.00 -17.28
CA ALA A 841 34.11 6.93 -16.37
C ALA A 841 33.62 7.56 -15.06
N THR A 842 32.38 7.32 -14.71
CA THR A 842 31.76 7.84 -13.49
C THR A 842 31.52 6.69 -12.50
N LEU A 843 32.16 6.75 -11.34
CA LEU A 843 31.90 5.86 -10.22
C LEU A 843 31.01 6.58 -9.21
N ARG A 844 29.92 5.93 -8.83
CA ARG A 844 29.00 6.41 -7.80
C ARG A 844 28.71 5.33 -6.75
N GLY A 845 28.70 5.74 -5.48
CA GLY A 845 28.24 4.93 -4.36
C GLY A 845 27.17 5.65 -3.58
N ASP A 846 26.12 4.93 -3.18
CA ASP A 846 25.03 5.44 -2.35
C ASP A 846 24.86 4.53 -1.13
N TYR A 847 24.62 5.13 0.03
CA TYR A 847 24.35 4.42 1.27
C TYR A 847 23.15 5.03 1.97
N TYR A 848 22.18 4.17 2.35
CA TYR A 848 20.98 4.51 3.08
C TYR A 848 20.92 3.78 4.41
N ARG A 849 20.42 4.46 5.44
CA ARG A 849 20.15 3.87 6.76
C ARG A 849 18.89 4.46 7.36
N GLN A 850 18.05 3.60 7.99
CA GLN A 850 16.97 4.03 8.87
C GLN A 850 17.03 3.34 10.24
N SER A 851 16.51 4.03 11.26
CA SER A 851 16.33 3.49 12.60
C SER A 851 15.20 2.44 12.63
N GLN A 852 15.01 1.79 13.76
CA GLN A 852 13.86 0.93 14.01
C GLN A 852 12.55 1.72 13.93
N GLN A 853 11.44 0.99 13.71
CA GLN A 853 10.07 1.51 13.64
C GLN A 853 9.08 0.43 14.07
N PHE A 854 7.80 0.77 14.15
CA PHE A 854 6.74 -0.20 14.42
C PHE A 854 5.81 -0.35 13.22
N ALA A 855 5.29 -1.56 12.98
CA ALA A 855 4.34 -1.83 11.90
C ALA A 855 2.91 -1.42 12.26
N ARG A 856 2.56 -1.46 13.56
CA ARG A 856 1.22 -1.12 14.07
C ARG A 856 1.30 -0.12 15.23
N VAL A 857 0.16 0.50 15.54
CA VAL A 857 0.03 1.55 16.59
C VAL A 857 0.22 1.05 18.02
N TYR A 858 0.23 -0.26 18.25
CA TYR A 858 0.38 -0.84 19.60
C TYR A 858 1.81 -0.79 20.13
N ASN A 859 2.80 -0.60 19.24
CA ASN A 859 4.23 -0.48 19.57
C ASN A 859 4.77 -1.63 20.44
N THR A 860 4.30 -2.82 20.18
CA THR A 860 4.71 -4.02 20.92
C THR A 860 5.95 -4.66 20.31
N GLU A 861 6.54 -5.65 20.99
CA GLU A 861 7.71 -6.39 20.50
C GLU A 861 7.41 -7.16 19.19
N TYR A 862 6.18 -7.60 19.00
CA TYR A 862 5.74 -8.27 17.76
C TYR A 862 5.32 -7.31 16.64
N ASP A 863 5.35 -5.99 16.90
CA ASP A 863 5.17 -4.94 15.89
C ASP A 863 6.50 -4.29 15.48
N ARG A 864 7.57 -4.55 16.22
CA ARG A 864 8.86 -3.89 16.04
C ARG A 864 9.57 -4.38 14.78
N LEU A 865 9.93 -3.44 13.93
CA LEU A 865 10.78 -3.63 12.75
C LEU A 865 12.17 -3.06 13.05
N LYS A 866 13.22 -3.89 12.92
CA LYS A 866 14.60 -3.50 13.21
C LYS A 866 15.12 -2.42 12.27
N ALA A 867 16.08 -1.65 12.73
CA ALA A 867 16.87 -0.77 11.89
C ALA A 867 17.56 -1.55 10.75
N TRP A 868 17.66 -0.92 9.58
CA TRP A 868 18.34 -1.52 8.43
C TRP A 868 19.05 -0.47 7.59
N ASP A 869 19.95 -0.94 6.75
CA ASP A 869 20.71 -0.13 5.82
C ASP A 869 20.84 -0.82 4.46
N ASN A 870 21.11 -0.02 3.44
CA ASN A 870 21.32 -0.48 2.06
C ASN A 870 22.48 0.30 1.43
N GLY A 871 23.25 -0.37 0.55
CA GLY A 871 24.32 0.26 -0.23
C GLY A 871 24.22 -0.14 -1.69
N ASN A 872 24.45 0.82 -2.59
CA ASN A 872 24.45 0.64 -4.03
C ASN A 872 25.73 1.19 -4.63
N ILE A 873 26.24 0.58 -5.71
CA ILE A 873 27.37 1.09 -6.50
C ILE A 873 26.98 1.07 -7.98
N THR A 874 27.36 2.13 -8.70
CA THR A 874 27.18 2.24 -10.15
C THR A 874 28.50 2.68 -10.77
N LEU A 875 28.90 2.05 -11.87
CA LEU A 875 30.03 2.46 -12.72
C LEU A 875 29.48 2.71 -14.13
N LYS A 876 29.66 3.93 -14.63
CA LYS A 876 29.13 4.39 -15.92
C LYS A 876 30.29 4.84 -16.81
N PHE A 877 30.29 4.40 -18.06
CA PHE A 877 31.18 4.87 -19.12
C PHE A 877 30.37 5.64 -20.16
N ASP A 878 30.76 6.86 -20.47
CA ASP A 878 30.11 7.70 -21.46
C ASP A 878 31.05 8.04 -22.60
N LYS A 879 30.52 7.99 -23.82
CA LYS A 879 31.16 8.50 -25.04
C LYS A 879 30.18 9.45 -25.76
N PRO A 880 30.16 10.73 -25.38
CA PRO A 880 29.17 11.68 -25.89
C PRO A 880 29.15 11.82 -27.42
N ASP A 881 30.34 11.89 -28.05
CA ASP A 881 30.44 11.99 -29.51
C ASP A 881 29.75 10.83 -30.26
N TRP A 882 29.66 9.69 -29.60
CA TRP A 882 28.97 8.53 -30.17
C TRP A 882 27.54 8.39 -29.63
N GLY A 883 27.15 9.19 -28.66
CA GLY A 883 25.90 9.04 -27.94
C GLY A 883 25.76 7.69 -27.21
N VAL A 884 26.88 7.06 -26.80
CA VAL A 884 26.90 5.72 -26.19
C VAL A 884 27.21 5.84 -24.72
N THR A 885 26.40 5.15 -23.90
CA THR A 885 26.63 4.96 -22.48
C THR A 885 26.62 3.46 -22.14
N ILE A 886 27.56 3.01 -21.35
CA ILE A 886 27.61 1.65 -20.78
C ILE A 886 27.63 1.83 -19.26
N ASP A 887 26.74 1.19 -18.54
CA ASP A 887 26.77 1.20 -17.10
C ASP A 887 26.63 -0.18 -16.49
N ALA A 888 27.32 -0.40 -15.37
CA ALA A 888 27.21 -1.58 -14.54
C ALA A 888 26.82 -1.15 -13.13
N TYR A 889 26.00 -1.96 -12.44
CA TYR A 889 25.53 -1.61 -11.12
C TYR A 889 25.39 -2.82 -10.20
N VAL A 890 25.44 -2.54 -8.91
CA VAL A 890 25.05 -3.48 -7.84
C VAL A 890 24.19 -2.71 -6.84
N LYS A 891 22.95 -3.17 -6.67
CA LYS A 891 22.02 -2.72 -5.62
C LYS A 891 22.04 -3.71 -4.47
N ASN A 892 21.81 -3.24 -3.25
CA ASN A 892 21.86 -4.07 -2.03
C ASN A 892 23.16 -4.91 -1.95
N ILE A 893 24.31 -4.24 -1.94
CA ILE A 893 25.64 -4.88 -1.93
C ILE A 893 25.77 -5.90 -0.79
N GLY A 894 25.21 -5.59 0.38
CA GLY A 894 25.20 -6.46 1.56
C GLY A 894 24.31 -7.70 1.43
N ASN A 895 23.49 -7.79 0.39
CA ASN A 895 22.46 -8.82 0.23
C ASN A 895 21.58 -9.00 1.48
N LYS A 896 21.27 -7.89 2.16
CA LYS A 896 20.45 -7.89 3.37
C LYS A 896 18.99 -8.15 3.02
N ILE A 897 18.27 -8.80 3.95
CA ILE A 897 16.84 -9.10 3.82
C ILE A 897 16.10 -8.48 5.01
N PRO A 898 16.02 -7.14 5.11
CA PRO A 898 15.29 -6.51 6.19
C PRO A 898 13.78 -6.73 6.01
N ILE A 899 13.07 -6.87 7.12
CA ILE A 899 11.61 -6.75 7.16
C ILE A 899 11.32 -5.24 7.15
N ILE A 900 10.70 -4.75 6.09
CA ILE A 900 10.41 -3.32 5.89
C ILE A 900 8.99 -2.94 6.30
N ASP A 901 8.07 -3.90 6.29
CA ASP A 901 6.72 -3.75 6.85
C ASP A 901 6.16 -5.12 7.28
N ALA A 902 5.10 -5.11 8.08
CA ALA A 902 4.43 -6.30 8.56
C ALA A 902 2.92 -6.04 8.70
N TYR A 903 2.13 -7.09 8.43
CA TYR A 903 0.68 -7.09 8.52
C TYR A 903 0.20 -8.32 9.26
N THR A 904 -0.47 -8.13 10.40
CA THR A 904 -1.08 -9.23 11.17
C THR A 904 -2.49 -9.51 10.65
N THR A 905 -2.77 -10.77 10.36
CA THR A 905 -4.10 -11.22 9.91
C THR A 905 -5.13 -11.15 11.02
N ASP A 906 -6.38 -11.41 10.69
CA ASP A 906 -7.46 -11.47 11.66
C ASP A 906 -7.42 -12.76 12.51
N ASP A 907 -8.22 -12.77 13.54
CA ASP A 907 -8.34 -13.89 14.47
C ASP A 907 -8.99 -15.14 13.84
N SER A 908 -9.84 -14.99 12.82
CA SER A 908 -10.39 -16.14 12.11
C SER A 908 -9.39 -16.81 11.17
N SER A 909 -8.32 -16.11 10.83
CA SER A 909 -7.17 -16.64 10.07
C SER A 909 -6.08 -17.21 10.97
N GLY A 910 -6.13 -16.96 12.28
CA GLY A 910 -5.18 -17.48 13.27
C GLY A 910 -4.02 -16.53 13.59
N LEU A 911 -4.15 -15.23 13.31
CA LEU A 911 -3.25 -14.16 13.77
C LEU A 911 -1.79 -14.29 13.32
N PHE A 912 -1.49 -14.97 12.21
CA PHE A 912 -0.15 -14.95 11.66
C PHE A 912 0.21 -13.58 11.09
N THR A 913 1.50 -13.28 11.05
CA THR A 913 2.01 -12.01 10.55
C THR A 913 2.67 -12.20 9.19
N ASN A 914 2.12 -11.57 8.17
CA ASN A 914 2.75 -11.45 6.86
C ASN A 914 3.86 -10.42 6.91
N VAL A 915 5.05 -10.76 6.44
CA VAL A 915 6.19 -9.83 6.39
C VAL A 915 6.52 -9.46 4.94
N ILE A 916 6.90 -8.21 4.75
CA ILE A 916 7.35 -7.65 3.48
C ILE A 916 8.84 -7.34 3.62
N THR A 917 9.64 -7.86 2.70
CA THR A 917 11.10 -7.69 2.71
C THR A 917 11.57 -6.80 1.56
N ALA A 918 12.76 -6.20 1.72
CA ALA A 918 13.42 -5.50 0.63
C ALA A 918 13.87 -6.48 -0.47
N GLU A 919 14.10 -5.96 -1.68
CA GLU A 919 14.65 -6.74 -2.80
C GLU A 919 16.04 -7.31 -2.50
N PRO A 920 16.43 -8.45 -3.11
CA PRO A 920 17.77 -9.03 -2.97
C PRO A 920 18.84 -8.14 -3.57
N ARG A 921 20.10 -8.60 -3.53
CA ARG A 921 21.15 -8.02 -4.34
C ARG A 921 20.82 -8.18 -5.82
N LEU A 922 20.66 -7.04 -6.49
CA LEU A 922 20.45 -6.97 -7.94
C LEU A 922 21.72 -6.36 -8.57
N TYR A 923 22.22 -6.97 -9.63
CA TYR A 923 23.33 -6.44 -10.40
C TYR A 923 23.11 -6.67 -11.89
N GLY A 924 23.65 -5.79 -12.69
CA GLY A 924 23.50 -5.88 -14.14
C GLY A 924 24.43 -4.92 -14.86
N ILE A 925 24.39 -5.06 -16.18
CA ILE A 925 25.04 -4.18 -17.14
C ILE A 925 24.01 -3.68 -18.14
N ALA A 926 24.14 -2.40 -18.52
CA ALA A 926 23.29 -1.80 -19.52
C ALA A 926 24.10 -1.07 -20.58
N ILE A 927 23.59 -1.02 -21.79
CA ILE A 927 24.08 -0.19 -22.87
C ILE A 927 22.95 0.68 -23.39
N SER A 928 23.23 1.95 -23.62
CA SER A 928 22.31 2.87 -24.27
C SER A 928 22.96 3.63 -25.40
N LYS A 929 22.12 4.01 -26.38
CA LYS A 929 22.48 4.80 -27.55
C LYS A 929 21.47 5.91 -27.71
N SER A 930 21.96 7.15 -27.83
CA SER A 930 21.17 8.34 -28.15
C SER A 930 21.54 8.86 -29.55
N TRP A 931 20.55 9.40 -30.25
CA TRP A 931 20.67 9.99 -31.60
C TRP A 931 20.15 11.40 -31.63
#